data_580ac094ab0653121424971649f144f8
#
_entry.id   580ac094ab0653121424971649f144f8
#
_cell.length_a   1.000
_cell.length_b   1.000
_cell.length_c   1.000
_cell.angle_alpha   90.00
_cell.angle_beta   90.00
_cell.angle_gamma   90.00
#
_symmetry.space_group_name_H-M   'P 1'
#
loop_
_entity.id
_entity.type
_entity.pdbx_description
1 polymer ?
#
loop_
_entity_poly.entity_id
_entity_poly.type
_entity_poly.pdbx_seq_one_letter_code
_entity_poly.pdbx_strand_id
1 'polypeptide(L)'
;MNKQKFLDILKSRILIMDGATGTELQKKKYLDGVEIPEEINIKFPERIADIYSSYINAGSDIILANTFGANLIRLKQHGLLDKADDIIKSGIDLIREISSDTIVAGDISSIGEYIEPLGSLTFDEAYNSFAFQVSLLQKHGADVIVIETMTEIKETKAAILAAKENFDGAIIVQMTFSKDGVTVTGTDLKSFIAMAESLGVDALGLNCSIGSRELAELAKVLCVNTNLPISFKPNAGIPVLINRETCFPETKEEFIEASLKAYSYGVNMFGGCCGTNPEFIKILSGELMNKAPKIRSVKSKYFLSTRTKTIDINEAEKPVIIGERINPTNRKKFQAELLKGNLSTVKDEARSQVWSGANLLDVNMGVPGTDEIKLLINAVNQIQETVSVPLCIDSSNSGALEQAVKNCAGRPLINSVNGEQAKLDVILPIAKRYGAALIALTTDDNGIPATAEKRLKIAAKILNFADRCGLERKNIVFDYLVLSASSSPDQIGETLKAMRESKRMYPECKLVLGVSNVSFGLPSRQTINSTFLKMAVAVGLDFAIANPHENWDIDDPFAKNLLENKDKGAVKYMEVFTSFRKQIPETETEKLTTDKQLYFAILNGNRDSVDDILSQIIASGDSNPFRTVNNNVLKALNVVGEKFASKEYFLPQIIMSAQAAQSAFAIVKATLKKDEASSAGKIIIATVKGDMHDIGKNIVGAVLESYGFDVIDMGVNVDSQSIIDEAHKINPIAIGLSALMTTTMPEMGMVVKLKNAARVPTKIIVGGAAVTEKFAKEIGADAYARDAMEAAGYVKTLQKN
;
A
#
# COMPACT_ATOMS: atom_id res chain seq x y z
N MET A 1 13.72 -33.90 -9.74
CA MET A 1 12.63 -34.22 -8.74
C MET A 1 11.59 -33.11 -8.80
N ASN A 2 10.27 -33.38 -8.58
CA ASN A 2 9.31 -32.28 -8.50
C ASN A 2 9.21 -31.73 -7.06
N LYS A 3 8.75 -30.49 -6.94
CA LYS A 3 8.59 -29.77 -5.67
C LYS A 3 7.83 -30.55 -4.61
N GLN A 4 6.67 -31.15 -4.96
CA GLN A 4 5.82 -31.86 -3.99
C GLN A 4 6.54 -33.08 -3.40
N LYS A 5 7.27 -33.82 -4.23
CA LYS A 5 8.05 -35.01 -3.78
C LYS A 5 9.13 -34.60 -2.77
N PHE A 6 9.81 -33.46 -3.02
CA PHE A 6 10.80 -32.93 -2.07
C PHE A 6 10.17 -32.57 -0.72
N LEU A 7 9.03 -31.85 -0.75
CA LEU A 7 8.32 -31.47 0.48
C LEU A 7 7.79 -32.69 1.25
N ASP A 8 7.37 -33.75 0.56
CA ASP A 8 6.88 -34.95 1.20
C ASP A 8 8.04 -35.75 1.86
N ILE A 9 9.24 -35.74 1.26
CA ILE A 9 10.44 -36.29 1.90
C ILE A 9 10.74 -35.54 3.19
N LEU A 10 10.72 -34.19 3.18
CA LEU A 10 10.97 -33.36 4.38
C LEU A 10 9.96 -33.59 5.51
N LYS A 11 8.73 -34.05 5.20
CA LYS A 11 7.74 -34.44 6.21
C LYS A 11 8.03 -35.82 6.80
N SER A 12 8.73 -36.69 6.08
CA SER A 12 8.96 -38.08 6.45
C SER A 12 10.29 -38.29 7.18
N ARG A 13 11.33 -37.57 6.85
CA ARG A 13 12.67 -37.72 7.45
C ARG A 13 13.50 -36.45 7.43
N ILE A 14 14.52 -36.41 8.26
CA ILE A 14 15.57 -35.39 8.20
C ILE A 14 16.40 -35.59 6.94
N LEU A 15 16.82 -34.50 6.31
CA LEU A 15 17.75 -34.52 5.18
C LEU A 15 19.12 -33.98 5.58
N ILE A 16 20.14 -34.67 5.12
CA ILE A 16 21.54 -34.29 5.31
C ILE A 16 22.05 -33.63 4.05
N MET A 17 22.46 -32.39 4.17
CA MET A 17 23.14 -31.60 3.12
C MET A 17 24.66 -31.86 3.25
N ASP A 18 25.38 -31.47 2.23
CA ASP A 18 26.83 -31.54 2.23
C ASP A 18 27.52 -30.56 3.19
N GLY A 19 28.82 -30.57 3.24
CA GLY A 19 29.68 -29.60 3.94
C GLY A 19 30.31 -28.58 2.98
N ALA A 20 31.40 -28.01 3.44
CA ALA A 20 32.09 -26.94 2.70
C ALA A 20 32.82 -27.45 1.45
N THR A 21 32.41 -26.99 0.27
CA THR A 21 33.14 -27.21 -0.97
C THR A 21 34.40 -26.33 -1.04
N GLY A 22 34.26 -25.03 -0.79
CA GLY A 22 35.37 -24.08 -0.96
C GLY A 22 36.57 -24.34 -0.05
N THR A 23 36.38 -24.60 1.26
CA THR A 23 37.49 -24.88 2.19
C THR A 23 38.13 -26.26 1.90
N GLU A 24 37.40 -27.25 1.42
CA GLU A 24 37.96 -28.54 1.00
C GLU A 24 38.78 -28.42 -0.30
N LEU A 25 38.32 -27.61 -1.26
CA LEU A 25 39.12 -27.30 -2.48
C LEU A 25 40.44 -26.60 -2.12
N GLN A 26 40.41 -25.63 -1.19
CA GLN A 26 41.60 -24.95 -0.70
C GLN A 26 42.57 -25.91 -0.01
N LYS A 27 42.08 -26.74 0.94
CA LYS A 27 42.87 -27.70 1.69
C LYS A 27 43.55 -28.72 0.78
N LYS A 28 42.86 -29.19 -0.28
CA LYS A 28 43.39 -30.13 -1.24
C LYS A 28 44.23 -29.46 -2.34
N LYS A 29 44.37 -28.11 -2.33
CA LYS A 29 45.05 -27.29 -3.37
C LYS A 29 44.45 -27.51 -4.77
N TYR A 30 43.15 -27.73 -4.87
CA TYR A 30 42.43 -27.95 -6.11
C TYR A 30 42.09 -26.66 -6.86
N LEU A 31 42.28 -25.50 -6.27
CA LEU A 31 42.08 -24.19 -6.91
C LEU A 31 43.22 -23.72 -7.78
N ASP A 32 44.34 -24.46 -7.82
CA ASP A 32 45.46 -24.08 -8.68
C ASP A 32 45.09 -24.26 -10.17
N GLY A 33 45.26 -23.19 -10.94
CA GLY A 33 45.04 -23.19 -12.40
C GLY A 33 43.62 -22.79 -12.83
N VAL A 34 42.78 -22.26 -11.92
CA VAL A 34 41.46 -21.73 -12.22
C VAL A 34 41.29 -20.28 -11.72
N GLU A 35 40.46 -19.51 -12.42
CA GLU A 35 40.13 -18.12 -12.08
C GLU A 35 39.09 -18.06 -10.95
N ILE A 36 38.09 -18.93 -11.03
CA ILE A 36 37.02 -19.09 -10.02
C ILE A 36 36.76 -20.57 -9.76
N PRO A 37 36.24 -20.95 -8.59
CA PRO A 37 36.01 -22.35 -8.25
C PRO A 37 35.12 -23.10 -9.23
N GLU A 38 34.15 -22.45 -9.85
CA GLU A 38 33.20 -23.05 -10.77
C GLU A 38 33.87 -23.51 -12.09
N GLU A 39 35.01 -22.94 -12.45
CA GLU A 39 35.78 -23.34 -13.64
C GLU A 39 36.37 -24.74 -13.50
N ILE A 40 36.53 -25.25 -12.26
CA ILE A 40 36.96 -26.62 -11.98
C ILE A 40 36.08 -27.63 -12.67
N ASN A 41 34.77 -27.37 -12.74
CA ASN A 41 33.78 -28.29 -13.32
C ASN A 41 34.16 -28.72 -14.75
N ILE A 42 34.83 -27.84 -15.50
CA ILE A 42 35.19 -28.08 -16.92
C ILE A 42 36.71 -28.27 -17.14
N LYS A 43 37.57 -27.69 -16.30
CA LYS A 43 39.02 -27.81 -16.42
C LYS A 43 39.58 -29.05 -15.74
N PHE A 44 39.06 -29.37 -14.56
CA PHE A 44 39.54 -30.43 -13.68
C PHE A 44 38.37 -31.17 -13.02
N PRO A 45 37.45 -31.77 -13.80
CA PRO A 45 36.20 -32.35 -13.29
C PRO A 45 36.44 -33.44 -12.22
N GLU A 46 37.57 -34.14 -12.29
CA GLU A 46 37.99 -35.14 -11.32
C GLU A 46 38.19 -34.56 -9.91
N ARG A 47 38.60 -33.31 -9.79
CA ARG A 47 38.80 -32.65 -8.48
C ARG A 47 37.48 -32.37 -7.77
N ILE A 48 36.48 -31.91 -8.50
CA ILE A 48 35.16 -31.65 -7.89
C ILE A 48 34.40 -32.96 -7.69
N ALA A 49 34.55 -33.94 -8.56
CA ALA A 49 33.98 -35.27 -8.39
C ALA A 49 34.50 -35.98 -7.12
N ASP A 50 35.78 -35.79 -6.77
CA ASP A 50 36.36 -36.27 -5.49
C ASP A 50 35.67 -35.65 -4.28
N ILE A 51 35.36 -34.34 -4.32
CA ILE A 51 34.63 -33.66 -3.25
C ILE A 51 33.19 -34.20 -3.15
N TYR A 52 32.46 -34.31 -4.25
CA TYR A 52 31.09 -34.85 -4.26
C TYR A 52 31.06 -36.29 -3.74
N SER A 53 31.94 -37.14 -4.25
CA SER A 53 32.03 -38.54 -3.78
C SER A 53 32.29 -38.64 -2.29
N SER A 54 33.17 -37.77 -1.74
CA SER A 54 33.48 -37.78 -0.32
C SER A 54 32.28 -37.42 0.57
N TYR A 55 31.43 -36.46 0.16
CA TYR A 55 30.23 -36.10 0.87
C TYR A 55 29.11 -37.10 0.71
N ILE A 56 28.92 -37.68 -0.49
CA ILE A 56 27.95 -38.77 -0.73
C ILE A 56 28.30 -39.99 0.15
N ASN A 57 29.58 -40.38 0.19
CA ASN A 57 30.06 -41.47 1.04
C ASN A 57 29.96 -41.15 2.54
N ALA A 58 29.93 -39.89 2.92
CA ALA A 58 29.67 -39.45 4.29
C ALA A 58 28.16 -39.47 4.68
N GLY A 59 27.25 -39.73 3.71
CA GLY A 59 25.82 -39.85 3.94
C GLY A 59 25.03 -38.60 3.67
N SER A 60 25.51 -37.72 2.79
CA SER A 60 24.72 -36.57 2.31
C SER A 60 23.57 -37.02 1.42
N ASP A 61 22.34 -36.53 1.67
CA ASP A 61 21.17 -36.69 0.79
C ASP A 61 21.15 -35.65 -0.31
N ILE A 62 21.63 -34.42 -0.01
CA ILE A 62 21.63 -33.28 -0.90
C ILE A 62 23.07 -32.84 -1.13
N ILE A 63 23.50 -32.74 -2.39
CA ILE A 63 24.78 -32.18 -2.78
C ILE A 63 24.56 -30.88 -3.55
N LEU A 64 25.22 -29.81 -3.12
CA LEU A 64 25.22 -28.54 -3.82
C LEU A 64 26.22 -28.64 -5.01
N ALA A 65 25.68 -28.42 -6.20
CA ALA A 65 26.55 -28.34 -7.40
C ALA A 65 27.48 -27.14 -7.27
N ASN A 66 28.70 -27.26 -7.78
CA ASN A 66 29.69 -26.18 -7.75
C ASN A 66 29.30 -25.06 -8.75
N THR A 67 28.22 -24.35 -8.42
CA THR A 67 27.62 -23.28 -9.24
C THR A 67 27.41 -21.99 -8.45
N PHE A 68 27.93 -21.91 -7.22
CA PHE A 68 27.74 -20.83 -6.24
C PHE A 68 27.88 -19.42 -6.86
N GLY A 69 28.95 -19.16 -7.65
CA GLY A 69 29.21 -17.90 -8.30
C GLY A 69 28.95 -17.91 -9.81
N ALA A 70 28.24 -18.90 -10.36
CA ALA A 70 28.00 -19.01 -11.80
C ALA A 70 26.89 -18.08 -12.34
N ASN A 71 26.76 -16.89 -11.78
CA ASN A 71 25.82 -15.87 -12.23
C ASN A 71 26.39 -15.05 -13.40
N LEU A 72 25.50 -14.39 -14.15
CA LEU A 72 25.83 -13.62 -15.36
C LEU A 72 26.93 -12.59 -15.13
N ILE A 73 26.83 -11.79 -14.06
CA ILE A 73 27.75 -10.68 -13.78
C ILE A 73 29.13 -11.22 -13.45
N ARG A 74 29.22 -12.18 -12.56
CA ARG A 74 30.52 -12.76 -12.12
C ARG A 74 31.22 -13.51 -13.21
N LEU A 75 30.49 -14.34 -13.98
CA LEU A 75 31.10 -15.03 -15.14
C LEU A 75 31.61 -14.06 -16.21
N LYS A 76 30.89 -12.93 -16.44
CA LYS A 76 31.33 -11.89 -17.36
C LYS A 76 32.62 -11.20 -16.88
N GLN A 77 32.70 -10.87 -15.57
CA GLN A 77 33.89 -10.26 -14.96
C GLN A 77 35.16 -11.12 -15.14
N HIS A 78 35.02 -12.45 -15.12
CA HIS A 78 36.11 -13.40 -15.26
C HIS A 78 36.27 -13.94 -16.69
N GLY A 79 35.57 -13.42 -17.69
CA GLY A 79 35.68 -13.83 -19.09
C GLY A 79 35.20 -15.27 -19.35
N LEU A 80 34.31 -15.79 -18.53
CA LEU A 80 33.80 -17.19 -18.57
C LEU A 80 32.34 -17.28 -19.03
N LEU A 81 31.73 -16.17 -19.46
CA LEU A 81 30.30 -16.16 -19.81
C LEU A 81 29.97 -17.17 -20.93
N ASP A 82 30.79 -17.28 -21.93
CA ASP A 82 30.61 -18.22 -23.06
C ASP A 82 30.67 -19.69 -22.62
N LYS A 83 31.23 -19.97 -21.44
CA LYS A 83 31.35 -21.30 -20.84
C LYS A 83 30.30 -21.59 -19.78
N ALA A 84 29.39 -20.65 -19.52
CA ALA A 84 28.41 -20.77 -18.45
C ALA A 84 27.55 -22.04 -18.52
N ASP A 85 27.12 -22.38 -19.74
CA ASP A 85 26.29 -23.59 -19.98
C ASP A 85 27.08 -24.87 -19.63
N ASP A 86 28.35 -24.98 -20.09
CA ASP A 86 29.20 -26.11 -19.80
C ASP A 86 29.57 -26.22 -18.31
N ILE A 87 29.84 -25.08 -17.64
CA ILE A 87 30.19 -25.06 -16.21
C ILE A 87 29.02 -25.59 -15.38
N ILE A 88 27.81 -25.09 -15.61
CA ILE A 88 26.62 -25.48 -14.85
C ILE A 88 26.23 -26.91 -15.18
N LYS A 89 26.24 -27.28 -16.45
CA LYS A 89 25.96 -28.65 -16.90
C LYS A 89 26.90 -29.67 -16.24
N SER A 90 28.22 -29.45 -16.35
CA SER A 90 29.20 -30.35 -15.75
C SER A 90 29.06 -30.44 -14.23
N GLY A 91 28.84 -29.33 -13.54
CA GLY A 91 28.61 -29.36 -12.08
C GLY A 91 27.44 -30.24 -11.64
N ILE A 92 26.38 -30.32 -12.43
CA ILE A 92 25.21 -31.18 -12.19
C ILE A 92 25.47 -32.63 -12.63
N ASP A 93 25.97 -32.83 -13.84
CA ASP A 93 26.18 -34.15 -14.41
C ASP A 93 27.14 -35.01 -13.57
N LEU A 94 28.21 -34.41 -13.06
CA LEU A 94 29.18 -35.10 -12.20
C LEU A 94 28.55 -35.71 -10.94
N ILE A 95 27.58 -35.01 -10.32
CA ILE A 95 26.86 -35.58 -9.17
C ILE A 95 25.99 -36.76 -9.61
N ARG A 96 25.29 -36.63 -10.75
CA ARG A 96 24.44 -37.69 -11.30
C ARG A 96 25.23 -38.94 -11.70
N GLU A 97 26.42 -38.78 -12.23
CA GLU A 97 27.35 -39.90 -12.59
C GLU A 97 27.79 -40.64 -11.34
N ILE A 98 27.98 -39.95 -10.20
CA ILE A 98 28.42 -40.58 -8.95
C ILE A 98 27.25 -41.29 -8.26
N SER A 99 26.05 -40.68 -8.23
CA SER A 99 24.89 -41.22 -7.57
C SER A 99 23.59 -40.75 -8.21
N SER A 100 22.75 -41.71 -8.64
CA SER A 100 21.41 -41.46 -9.18
C SER A 100 20.39 -41.09 -8.11
N ASP A 101 20.62 -41.41 -6.84
CA ASP A 101 19.68 -41.25 -5.75
C ASP A 101 19.89 -39.94 -4.97
N THR A 102 21.02 -39.27 -5.19
CA THR A 102 21.37 -38.01 -4.54
C THR A 102 20.51 -36.86 -5.11
N ILE A 103 19.99 -36.01 -4.23
CA ILE A 103 19.29 -34.78 -4.60
C ILE A 103 20.33 -33.73 -5.03
N VAL A 104 20.25 -33.28 -6.28
CA VAL A 104 21.15 -32.28 -6.83
C VAL A 104 20.61 -30.90 -6.61
N ALA A 105 21.27 -30.11 -5.78
CA ALA A 105 20.92 -28.73 -5.54
C ALA A 105 21.70 -27.78 -6.46
N GLY A 106 21.00 -26.96 -7.23
CA GLY A 106 21.61 -25.79 -7.90
C GLY A 106 21.96 -24.76 -6.84
N ASP A 107 23.22 -24.45 -6.71
CA ASP A 107 23.75 -23.53 -5.69
C ASP A 107 23.87 -22.12 -6.25
N ILE A 108 23.26 -21.14 -5.54
CA ILE A 108 23.19 -19.72 -5.91
C ILE A 108 23.60 -18.87 -4.71
N SER A 109 24.48 -17.93 -4.93
CA SER A 109 24.92 -16.98 -3.89
C SER A 109 24.97 -15.54 -4.39
N SER A 110 25.37 -14.63 -3.51
CA SER A 110 25.50 -13.20 -3.80
C SER A 110 26.31 -12.92 -5.07
N ILE A 111 25.85 -11.91 -5.81
CA ILE A 111 26.56 -11.37 -6.98
C ILE A 111 27.92 -10.76 -6.59
N GLY A 112 28.03 -10.31 -5.32
CA GLY A 112 29.22 -9.63 -4.79
C GLY A 112 29.18 -8.11 -4.92
N GLU A 113 28.07 -7.56 -5.43
CA GLU A 113 27.80 -6.13 -5.53
C GLU A 113 26.48 -5.80 -4.85
N TYR A 114 26.41 -4.61 -4.20
CA TYR A 114 25.18 -4.18 -3.54
C TYR A 114 24.21 -3.54 -4.53
N ILE A 115 22.91 -3.82 -4.31
CA ILE A 115 21.81 -3.18 -5.03
C ILE A 115 21.56 -1.77 -4.48
N GLU A 116 21.10 -0.85 -5.34
CA GLU A 116 20.64 0.49 -4.94
C GLU A 116 19.68 0.44 -3.73
N PRO A 117 19.76 1.37 -2.80
CA PRO A 117 20.68 2.52 -2.73
C PRO A 117 22.04 2.22 -2.09
N LEU A 118 22.31 1.00 -1.62
CA LEU A 118 23.58 0.64 -0.96
C LEU A 118 24.78 0.53 -1.90
N GLY A 119 24.52 0.21 -3.18
CA GLY A 119 25.50 0.12 -4.24
C GLY A 119 24.96 0.71 -5.53
N SER A 120 25.58 0.31 -6.68
CA SER A 120 25.24 0.85 -8.00
C SER A 120 24.37 -0.11 -8.83
N LEU A 121 24.22 -1.36 -8.39
CA LEU A 121 23.47 -2.37 -9.14
C LEU A 121 21.98 -2.12 -9.02
N THR A 122 21.27 -2.09 -10.15
CA THR A 122 19.82 -2.00 -10.14
C THR A 122 19.18 -3.33 -9.75
N PHE A 123 17.95 -3.30 -9.25
CA PHE A 123 17.21 -4.52 -8.96
C PHE A 123 17.05 -5.42 -10.18
N ASP A 124 16.81 -4.83 -11.36
CA ASP A 124 16.60 -5.58 -12.60
C ASP A 124 17.89 -6.23 -13.10
N GLU A 125 19.04 -5.59 -12.96
CA GLU A 125 20.33 -6.20 -13.29
C GLU A 125 20.61 -7.39 -12.39
N ALA A 126 20.36 -7.28 -11.09
CA ALA A 126 20.50 -8.40 -10.15
C ALA A 126 19.52 -9.55 -10.50
N TYR A 127 18.24 -9.22 -10.70
CA TYR A 127 17.24 -10.20 -11.13
C TYR A 127 17.66 -10.94 -12.41
N ASN A 128 18.10 -10.21 -13.44
CA ASN A 128 18.53 -10.81 -14.71
C ASN A 128 19.77 -11.69 -14.53
N SER A 129 20.69 -11.31 -13.65
CA SER A 129 21.88 -12.12 -13.34
C SER A 129 21.50 -13.46 -12.71
N PHE A 130 20.58 -13.46 -11.76
CA PHE A 130 20.07 -14.68 -11.14
C PHE A 130 19.18 -15.49 -12.10
N ALA A 131 18.30 -14.84 -12.87
CA ALA A 131 17.43 -15.53 -13.83
C ALA A 131 18.23 -16.29 -14.90
N PHE A 132 19.35 -15.73 -15.35
CA PHE A 132 20.28 -16.40 -16.24
C PHE A 132 20.81 -17.71 -15.62
N GLN A 133 21.35 -17.66 -14.41
CA GLN A 133 21.88 -18.83 -13.71
C GLN A 133 20.78 -19.87 -13.44
N VAL A 134 19.63 -19.44 -12.94
CA VAL A 134 18.48 -20.30 -12.65
C VAL A 134 17.98 -21.03 -13.89
N SER A 135 17.89 -20.33 -15.02
CA SER A 135 17.46 -20.93 -16.29
C SER A 135 18.37 -22.05 -16.75
N LEU A 136 19.69 -21.91 -16.55
CA LEU A 136 20.67 -22.98 -16.86
C LEU A 136 20.56 -24.14 -15.86
N LEU A 137 20.35 -23.86 -14.57
CA LEU A 137 20.13 -24.90 -13.55
C LEU A 137 18.84 -25.69 -13.84
N GLN A 138 17.77 -25.04 -14.24
CA GLN A 138 16.53 -25.69 -14.69
C GLN A 138 16.77 -26.54 -15.95
N LYS A 139 17.46 -25.98 -16.96
CA LYS A 139 17.79 -26.65 -18.22
C LYS A 139 18.56 -27.94 -18.00
N HIS A 140 19.52 -27.94 -17.08
CA HIS A 140 20.39 -29.10 -16.81
C HIS A 140 19.88 -30.00 -15.69
N GLY A 141 18.66 -29.76 -15.17
CA GLY A 141 17.92 -30.70 -14.33
C GLY A 141 18.37 -30.74 -12.88
N ALA A 142 18.69 -29.60 -12.27
CA ALA A 142 18.75 -29.49 -10.82
C ALA A 142 17.42 -29.94 -10.18
N ASP A 143 17.45 -30.58 -9.02
CA ASP A 143 16.24 -31.04 -8.32
C ASP A 143 15.64 -29.96 -7.45
N VAL A 144 16.50 -29.17 -6.82
CA VAL A 144 16.14 -28.04 -5.94
C VAL A 144 17.12 -26.88 -6.19
N ILE A 145 16.73 -25.68 -5.83
CA ILE A 145 17.63 -24.53 -5.75
C ILE A 145 17.89 -24.20 -4.30
N VAL A 146 19.16 -23.97 -3.96
CA VAL A 146 19.61 -23.40 -2.70
C VAL A 146 20.19 -22.01 -2.98
N ILE A 147 19.54 -20.98 -2.47
CA ILE A 147 20.07 -19.61 -2.45
C ILE A 147 20.73 -19.47 -1.08
N GLU A 148 22.06 -19.38 -1.03
CA GLU A 148 22.78 -19.38 0.25
C GLU A 148 23.77 -18.22 0.40
N THR A 149 24.20 -17.99 1.64
CA THR A 149 25.22 -16.98 2.01
C THR A 149 24.79 -15.56 1.64
N MET A 150 23.47 -15.31 1.62
CA MET A 150 22.93 -14.00 1.31
C MET A 150 23.04 -13.08 2.53
N THR A 151 23.42 -11.82 2.30
CA THR A 151 23.62 -10.82 3.36
C THR A 151 22.78 -9.56 3.17
N GLU A 152 22.18 -9.37 2.00
CA GLU A 152 21.35 -8.21 1.66
C GLU A 152 19.96 -8.65 1.23
N ILE A 153 18.91 -8.06 1.83
CA ILE A 153 17.53 -8.51 1.67
C ILE A 153 16.95 -8.22 0.28
N LYS A 154 17.31 -7.11 -0.39
CA LYS A 154 16.85 -6.80 -1.76
C LYS A 154 17.48 -7.73 -2.77
N GLU A 155 18.77 -8.06 -2.60
CA GLU A 155 19.45 -9.04 -3.42
C GLU A 155 18.82 -10.43 -3.25
N THR A 156 18.57 -10.83 -2.01
CA THR A 156 17.86 -12.08 -1.70
C THR A 156 16.48 -12.11 -2.34
N LYS A 157 15.73 -11.00 -2.31
CA LYS A 157 14.43 -10.85 -2.98
C LYS A 157 14.55 -11.02 -4.50
N ALA A 158 15.56 -10.43 -5.13
CA ALA A 158 15.82 -10.59 -6.57
C ALA A 158 16.11 -12.04 -6.94
N ALA A 159 16.96 -12.74 -6.15
CA ALA A 159 17.28 -14.15 -6.35
C ALA A 159 16.05 -15.06 -6.17
N ILE A 160 15.22 -14.80 -5.16
CA ILE A 160 13.96 -15.55 -4.94
C ILE A 160 13.01 -15.37 -6.13
N LEU A 161 12.79 -14.14 -6.59
CA LEU A 161 11.91 -13.88 -7.73
C LEU A 161 12.43 -14.55 -9.01
N ALA A 162 13.73 -14.45 -9.27
CA ALA A 162 14.36 -15.13 -10.39
C ALA A 162 14.17 -16.65 -10.32
N ALA A 163 14.37 -17.25 -9.14
CA ALA A 163 14.17 -18.67 -8.94
C ALA A 163 12.70 -19.07 -9.14
N LYS A 164 11.77 -18.33 -8.58
CA LYS A 164 10.33 -18.62 -8.69
C LYS A 164 9.77 -18.52 -10.11
N GLU A 165 10.34 -17.66 -10.92
CA GLU A 165 9.85 -17.40 -12.28
C GLU A 165 10.54 -18.28 -13.34
N ASN A 166 11.66 -18.93 -13.00
CA ASN A 166 12.46 -19.71 -13.95
C ASN A 166 12.78 -21.15 -13.49
N PHE A 167 12.19 -21.61 -12.38
CA PHE A 167 12.43 -22.95 -11.84
C PHE A 167 11.16 -23.59 -11.30
N ASP A 168 10.96 -24.88 -11.64
CA ASP A 168 9.76 -25.66 -11.27
C ASP A 168 9.90 -26.45 -9.96
N GLY A 169 11.11 -26.60 -9.44
CA GLY A 169 11.45 -27.36 -8.25
C GLY A 169 11.26 -26.56 -6.95
N ALA A 170 11.73 -27.13 -5.85
CA ALA A 170 11.69 -26.48 -4.54
C ALA A 170 12.82 -25.45 -4.38
N ILE A 171 12.55 -24.36 -3.65
CA ILE A 171 13.49 -23.27 -3.41
C ILE A 171 13.76 -23.16 -1.90
N ILE A 172 15.01 -23.33 -1.52
CA ILE A 172 15.54 -23.19 -0.17
C ILE A 172 16.32 -21.88 -0.11
N VAL A 173 16.03 -21.02 0.85
CA VAL A 173 16.71 -19.72 0.98
C VAL A 173 17.41 -19.64 2.33
N GLN A 174 18.69 -19.34 2.31
CA GLN A 174 19.54 -19.20 3.50
C GLN A 174 20.18 -17.82 3.51
N MET A 175 20.10 -17.14 4.64
CA MET A 175 20.82 -15.91 4.86
C MET A 175 21.87 -16.07 5.96
N THR A 176 22.88 -15.21 5.89
CA THR A 176 24.04 -15.24 6.79
C THR A 176 23.95 -14.11 7.80
N PHE A 177 23.93 -14.47 9.07
CA PHE A 177 23.75 -13.54 10.18
C PHE A 177 24.95 -13.55 11.15
N SER A 178 25.23 -12.41 11.77
CA SER A 178 26.09 -12.33 12.95
C SER A 178 25.43 -13.02 14.16
N LYS A 179 26.18 -13.20 15.23
CA LYS A 179 25.67 -13.75 16.51
C LYS A 179 24.49 -12.95 17.09
N ASP A 180 24.40 -11.68 16.75
CA ASP A 180 23.33 -10.78 17.23
C ASP A 180 22.04 -10.90 16.40
N GLY A 181 22.01 -11.81 15.42
CA GLY A 181 20.83 -12.08 14.59
C GLY A 181 20.55 -11.03 13.51
N VAL A 182 21.59 -10.29 13.07
CA VAL A 182 21.52 -9.31 12.00
C VAL A 182 22.58 -9.59 10.93
N THR A 183 22.27 -9.28 9.69
CA THR A 183 23.25 -9.35 8.59
C THR A 183 24.19 -8.13 8.62
N VAL A 184 25.24 -8.14 7.80
CA VAL A 184 26.14 -6.98 7.65
C VAL A 184 25.44 -5.71 7.16
N THR A 185 24.30 -5.85 6.46
CA THR A 185 23.46 -4.73 5.99
C THR A 185 22.33 -4.38 6.97
N GLY A 186 22.31 -5.02 8.17
CA GLY A 186 21.35 -4.76 9.24
C GLY A 186 20.02 -5.51 9.11
N THR A 187 19.88 -6.46 8.19
CA THR A 187 18.65 -7.27 8.07
C THR A 187 18.48 -8.15 9.30
N ASP A 188 17.34 -8.05 9.99
CA ASP A 188 16.99 -8.93 11.09
C ASP A 188 16.32 -10.24 10.62
N LEU A 189 16.35 -11.27 11.47
CA LEU A 189 15.76 -12.58 11.17
C LEU A 189 14.27 -12.51 10.83
N LYS A 190 13.48 -11.66 11.50
CA LYS A 190 12.06 -11.55 11.24
C LYS A 190 11.78 -10.85 9.91
N SER A 191 12.61 -9.88 9.51
CA SER A 191 12.52 -9.24 8.19
C SER A 191 12.80 -10.25 7.07
N PHE A 192 13.79 -11.13 7.27
CA PHE A 192 14.04 -12.25 6.36
C PHE A 192 12.84 -13.18 6.26
N ILE A 193 12.29 -13.64 7.39
CA ILE A 193 11.09 -14.50 7.41
C ILE A 193 9.93 -13.81 6.68
N ALA A 194 9.64 -12.54 7.04
CA ALA A 194 8.53 -11.78 6.48
C ALA A 194 8.60 -11.68 4.96
N MET A 195 9.78 -11.38 4.42
CA MET A 195 10.01 -11.24 2.98
C MET A 195 9.97 -12.60 2.27
N ALA A 196 10.76 -13.57 2.71
CA ALA A 196 10.91 -14.84 2.01
C ALA A 196 9.64 -15.70 2.08
N GLU A 197 8.96 -15.78 3.25
CA GLU A 197 7.68 -16.48 3.40
C GLU A 197 6.59 -15.85 2.53
N SER A 198 6.51 -14.52 2.48
CA SER A 198 5.51 -13.84 1.65
C SER A 198 5.75 -14.02 0.14
N LEU A 199 6.99 -14.19 -0.27
CA LEU A 199 7.35 -14.56 -1.65
C LEU A 199 7.06 -16.03 -1.96
N GLY A 200 6.75 -16.85 -0.96
CA GLY A 200 6.34 -18.26 -1.14
C GLY A 200 7.50 -19.18 -1.48
N VAL A 201 8.63 -19.05 -0.80
CA VAL A 201 9.73 -20.04 -0.81
C VAL A 201 9.31 -21.31 -0.08
N ASP A 202 10.03 -22.41 -0.28
CA ASP A 202 9.67 -23.72 0.23
C ASP A 202 10.36 -24.09 1.55
N ALA A 203 11.52 -23.49 1.79
CA ALA A 203 12.24 -23.63 3.05
C ALA A 203 13.08 -22.36 3.33
N LEU A 204 13.31 -22.09 4.60
CA LEU A 204 14.20 -21.05 5.08
C LEU A 204 15.43 -21.67 5.73
N GLY A 205 16.50 -20.90 5.88
CA GLY A 205 17.68 -21.41 6.56
C GLY A 205 18.70 -20.38 6.94
N LEU A 206 19.72 -20.88 7.61
CA LEU A 206 20.85 -20.13 8.09
C LEU A 206 22.12 -20.87 7.68
N ASN A 207 23.09 -20.14 7.17
CA ASN A 207 24.40 -20.72 6.85
C ASN A 207 25.54 -19.74 7.13
N CYS A 208 26.73 -20.29 7.27
CA CYS A 208 28.00 -19.56 7.35
C CYS A 208 28.12 -18.58 8.54
N SER A 209 29.13 -17.69 8.53
CA SER A 209 29.45 -16.58 9.45
C SER A 209 29.88 -17.00 10.85
N ILE A 210 29.11 -17.80 11.56
CA ILE A 210 29.29 -18.13 12.97
C ILE A 210 29.34 -19.65 13.21
N GLY A 211 29.77 -20.03 14.40
CA GLY A 211 29.84 -21.43 14.81
C GLY A 211 28.45 -22.07 15.06
N SER A 212 28.47 -23.35 15.25
CA SER A 212 27.24 -24.14 15.32
C SER A 212 26.37 -23.77 16.54
N ARG A 213 26.98 -23.44 17.70
CA ARG A 213 26.24 -23.08 18.94
C ARG A 213 25.44 -21.81 18.78
N GLU A 214 26.04 -20.76 18.25
CA GLU A 214 25.39 -19.45 18.03
C GLU A 214 24.31 -19.60 16.94
N LEU A 215 24.62 -20.31 15.84
CA LEU A 215 23.65 -20.52 14.76
C LEU A 215 22.42 -21.32 15.24
N ALA A 216 22.58 -22.26 16.18
CA ALA A 216 21.47 -23.00 16.75
C ALA A 216 20.47 -22.10 17.52
N GLU A 217 20.97 -21.09 18.23
CA GLU A 217 20.09 -20.10 18.89
C GLU A 217 19.30 -19.26 17.86
N LEU A 218 19.92 -18.88 16.76
CA LEU A 218 19.24 -18.17 15.68
C LEU A 218 18.21 -19.10 14.97
N ALA A 219 18.53 -20.37 14.76
CA ALA A 219 17.60 -21.36 14.22
C ALA A 219 16.34 -21.53 15.10
N LYS A 220 16.47 -21.41 16.43
CA LYS A 220 15.34 -21.36 17.35
C LYS A 220 14.39 -20.20 17.01
N VAL A 221 14.94 -19.01 16.69
CA VAL A 221 14.12 -17.84 16.32
C VAL A 221 13.34 -18.12 15.04
N LEU A 222 13.96 -18.77 14.02
CA LEU A 222 13.22 -19.19 12.83
C LEU A 222 12.11 -20.19 13.20
N CYS A 223 12.44 -21.22 13.96
CA CYS A 223 11.50 -22.30 14.31
C CYS A 223 10.24 -21.82 15.07
N VAL A 224 10.30 -20.73 15.81
CA VAL A 224 9.15 -20.17 16.56
C VAL A 224 8.37 -19.10 15.78
N ASN A 225 8.85 -18.68 14.61
CA ASN A 225 8.21 -17.62 13.81
C ASN A 225 7.69 -18.09 12.45
N THR A 226 8.04 -19.29 11.97
CA THR A 226 7.53 -19.86 10.72
C THR A 226 7.27 -21.35 10.82
N ASN A 227 6.30 -21.84 10.02
CA ASN A 227 6.04 -23.28 9.84
C ASN A 227 6.81 -23.86 8.64
N LEU A 228 7.50 -23.06 7.83
CA LEU A 228 8.32 -23.56 6.71
C LEU A 228 9.44 -24.48 7.21
N PRO A 229 9.83 -25.51 6.46
CA PRO A 229 11.03 -26.30 6.77
C PRO A 229 12.27 -25.42 6.94
N ILE A 230 13.16 -25.79 7.86
CA ILE A 230 14.36 -25.02 8.19
C ILE A 230 15.60 -25.83 7.86
N SER A 231 16.57 -25.16 7.21
CA SER A 231 17.94 -25.67 6.99
C SER A 231 18.94 -24.98 7.91
N PHE A 232 19.98 -25.72 8.28
CA PHE A 232 20.98 -25.35 9.24
C PHE A 232 22.37 -25.82 8.76
N LYS A 233 23.21 -24.86 8.28
CA LYS A 233 24.55 -25.13 7.75
C LYS A 233 25.60 -24.24 8.42
N PRO A 234 26.00 -24.48 9.68
CA PRO A 234 26.99 -23.67 10.40
C PRO A 234 28.42 -23.88 9.88
N ASN A 235 29.29 -22.93 10.21
CA ASN A 235 30.73 -23.13 10.12
C ASN A 235 31.21 -24.09 11.24
N ALA A 236 32.38 -24.68 11.07
CA ALA A 236 33.10 -25.40 12.13
C ALA A 236 33.78 -24.40 13.10
N GLY A 237 33.00 -23.49 13.67
CA GLY A 237 33.42 -22.39 14.48
C GLY A 237 33.74 -21.09 13.73
N ILE A 238 34.07 -20.06 14.47
CA ILE A 238 34.51 -18.76 13.88
C ILE A 238 35.95 -18.91 13.39
N PRO A 239 36.24 -18.51 12.10
CA PRO A 239 37.59 -18.63 11.58
C PRO A 239 38.60 -17.82 12.39
N VAL A 240 39.75 -18.44 12.68
CA VAL A 240 40.89 -17.81 13.34
C VAL A 240 42.15 -17.97 12.47
N LEU A 241 43.01 -16.99 12.50
CA LEU A 241 44.29 -17.04 11.75
C LEU A 241 45.36 -17.66 12.63
N ILE A 242 45.84 -18.86 12.28
CA ILE A 242 46.97 -19.55 12.99
C ILE A 242 48.07 -19.76 11.96
N ASN A 243 49.28 -19.26 12.22
CA ASN A 243 50.40 -19.36 11.32
C ASN A 243 50.15 -18.90 9.86
N ARG A 244 49.32 -17.86 9.70
CA ARG A 244 48.81 -17.32 8.39
C ARG A 244 47.88 -18.24 7.65
N GLU A 245 47.40 -19.29 8.24
CA GLU A 245 46.32 -20.16 7.68
C GLU A 245 45.03 -19.95 8.42
N THR A 246 43.92 -19.95 7.68
CA THR A 246 42.58 -19.86 8.24
C THR A 246 42.19 -21.23 8.82
N CYS A 247 42.01 -21.30 10.13
CA CYS A 247 41.60 -22.47 10.86
C CYS A 247 40.20 -22.30 11.45
N PHE A 248 39.46 -23.38 11.50
CA PHE A 248 38.14 -23.45 12.12
C PHE A 248 38.25 -24.32 13.36
N PRO A 249 38.11 -23.72 14.57
CA PRO A 249 38.52 -24.39 15.82
C PRO A 249 37.48 -25.29 16.46
N GLU A 250 36.22 -25.35 15.94
CA GLU A 250 35.16 -26.13 16.55
C GLU A 250 35.38 -27.62 16.35
N THR A 251 35.17 -28.38 17.42
CA THR A 251 35.29 -29.84 17.38
C THR A 251 34.03 -30.47 16.79
N LYS A 252 34.13 -31.72 16.34
CA LYS A 252 32.99 -32.48 15.81
C LYS A 252 31.93 -32.72 16.87
N GLU A 253 32.34 -32.94 18.10
CA GLU A 253 31.50 -33.15 19.26
C GLU A 253 30.66 -31.92 19.56
N GLU A 254 31.27 -30.71 19.57
CA GLU A 254 30.58 -29.45 19.77
C GLU A 254 29.57 -29.17 18.61
N PHE A 255 30.00 -29.43 17.39
CA PHE A 255 29.16 -29.28 16.22
C PHE A 255 27.90 -30.19 16.27
N ILE A 256 28.07 -31.45 16.65
CA ILE A 256 26.97 -32.40 16.82
C ILE A 256 26.05 -32.04 17.96
N GLU A 257 26.58 -31.61 19.11
CA GLU A 257 25.77 -31.14 20.24
C GLU A 257 24.85 -30.00 19.82
N ALA A 258 25.38 -28.99 19.12
CA ALA A 258 24.62 -27.85 18.60
C ALA A 258 23.59 -28.28 17.54
N SER A 259 23.94 -29.21 16.65
CA SER A 259 23.04 -29.76 15.63
C SER A 259 21.87 -30.52 16.26
N LEU A 260 22.11 -31.32 17.30
CA LEU A 260 21.08 -32.02 18.08
C LEU A 260 20.16 -31.00 18.80
N LYS A 261 20.73 -29.91 19.31
CA LYS A 261 19.96 -28.80 19.87
C LYS A 261 19.07 -28.16 18.82
N ALA A 262 19.58 -27.83 17.63
CA ALA A 262 18.80 -27.29 16.51
C ALA A 262 17.69 -28.27 16.07
N TYR A 263 17.98 -29.57 16.00
CA TYR A 263 16.98 -30.62 15.78
C TYR A 263 15.87 -30.56 16.85
N SER A 264 16.24 -30.32 18.12
CA SER A 264 15.25 -30.21 19.20
C SER A 264 14.26 -29.07 19.00
N TYR A 265 14.63 -28.02 18.29
CA TYR A 265 13.78 -26.88 17.92
C TYR A 265 12.89 -27.15 16.70
N GLY A 266 13.20 -28.20 15.91
CA GLY A 266 12.41 -28.59 14.74
C GLY A 266 13.05 -28.21 13.40
N VAL A 267 14.37 -28.11 13.33
CA VAL A 267 15.11 -28.02 12.07
C VAL A 267 14.96 -29.32 11.27
N ASN A 268 14.87 -29.22 9.94
CA ASN A 268 14.55 -30.33 9.04
C ASN A 268 15.72 -30.76 8.14
N MET A 269 16.63 -29.86 7.83
CA MET A 269 17.78 -30.09 6.95
C MET A 269 19.06 -29.66 7.67
N PHE A 270 20.08 -30.47 7.63
CA PHE A 270 21.35 -30.24 8.33
C PHE A 270 22.52 -30.46 7.38
N GLY A 271 23.51 -29.60 7.49
CA GLY A 271 24.74 -29.68 6.74
C GLY A 271 25.85 -28.87 7.40
N GLY A 272 26.87 -28.55 6.64
CA GLY A 272 27.95 -27.72 7.09
C GLY A 272 28.28 -26.62 6.11
N CYS A 273 28.96 -25.56 6.59
CA CYS A 273 29.57 -24.52 5.78
C CYS A 273 31.06 -24.46 6.07
N CYS A 274 31.70 -23.30 5.95
CA CYS A 274 33.17 -23.17 6.02
C CYS A 274 33.81 -23.95 7.20
N GLY A 275 34.92 -24.65 6.88
CA GLY A 275 35.66 -25.46 7.85
C GLY A 275 35.14 -26.86 8.10
N THR A 276 33.88 -27.19 7.74
CA THR A 276 33.37 -28.56 7.79
C THR A 276 33.94 -29.41 6.66
N ASN A 277 34.05 -30.69 6.92
CA ASN A 277 34.60 -31.69 5.97
C ASN A 277 33.73 -32.97 6.01
N PRO A 278 34.02 -34.01 5.18
CA PRO A 278 33.24 -35.24 5.18
C PRO A 278 33.14 -35.97 6.52
N GLU A 279 34.08 -35.80 7.44
CA GLU A 279 34.01 -36.42 8.78
C GLU A 279 32.91 -35.75 9.64
N PHE A 280 32.71 -34.41 9.58
CA PHE A 280 31.58 -33.72 10.25
C PHE A 280 30.24 -34.25 9.71
N ILE A 281 30.12 -34.38 8.40
CA ILE A 281 28.89 -34.83 7.75
C ILE A 281 28.62 -36.31 8.07
N LYS A 282 29.62 -37.16 8.13
CA LYS A 282 29.49 -38.57 8.50
C LYS A 282 28.89 -38.75 9.90
N ILE A 283 29.41 -37.99 10.87
CA ILE A 283 28.87 -38.06 12.25
C ILE A 283 27.46 -37.45 12.28
N LEU A 284 27.24 -36.34 11.63
CA LEU A 284 25.95 -35.69 11.52
C LEU A 284 24.88 -36.65 10.93
N SER A 285 25.20 -37.33 9.84
CA SER A 285 24.35 -38.36 9.21
C SER A 285 24.06 -39.51 10.17
N GLY A 286 25.08 -40.03 10.82
CA GLY A 286 24.92 -41.12 11.80
C GLY A 286 23.95 -40.79 12.95
N GLU A 287 23.96 -39.55 13.42
CA GLU A 287 23.12 -39.10 14.52
C GLU A 287 21.68 -38.68 14.09
N LEU A 288 21.47 -38.15 12.88
CA LEU A 288 20.21 -37.52 12.49
C LEU A 288 19.41 -38.26 11.41
N MET A 289 20.04 -39.04 10.50
CA MET A 289 19.38 -39.63 9.34
C MET A 289 18.13 -40.44 9.70
N ASN A 290 18.16 -41.17 10.83
CA ASN A 290 17.07 -42.03 11.26
C ASN A 290 16.06 -41.33 12.21
N LYS A 291 16.22 -40.03 12.48
CA LYS A 291 15.30 -39.27 13.33
C LYS A 291 14.10 -38.75 12.52
N ALA A 292 12.90 -38.91 13.11
CA ALA A 292 11.71 -38.30 12.53
C ALA A 292 11.74 -36.76 12.64
N PRO A 293 11.25 -36.04 11.65
CA PRO A 293 11.11 -34.59 11.75
C PRO A 293 10.20 -34.20 12.93
N LYS A 294 10.57 -33.14 13.65
CA LYS A 294 9.72 -32.60 14.71
C LYS A 294 8.65 -31.70 14.11
N ILE A 295 7.40 -31.98 14.42
CA ILE A 295 6.26 -31.15 14.00
C ILE A 295 6.25 -29.86 14.83
N ARG A 296 6.25 -28.74 14.14
CA ARG A 296 6.07 -27.41 14.72
C ARG A 296 4.65 -26.93 14.46
N SER A 297 4.08 -26.19 15.40
CA SER A 297 2.79 -25.52 15.25
C SER A 297 2.96 -24.09 15.70
N VAL A 298 3.33 -23.24 14.75
CA VAL A 298 3.51 -21.80 14.98
C VAL A 298 2.21 -21.09 14.63
N LYS A 299 1.73 -20.24 15.54
CA LYS A 299 0.58 -19.36 15.25
C LYS A 299 0.91 -18.48 14.04
N SER A 300 -0.06 -18.33 13.15
CA SER A 300 0.10 -17.48 11.97
C SER A 300 0.53 -16.07 12.38
N LYS A 301 1.66 -15.65 11.87
CA LYS A 301 2.20 -14.29 12.03
C LYS A 301 1.72 -13.41 10.88
N TYR A 302 1.54 -12.13 11.17
CA TYR A 302 1.27 -11.13 10.14
C TYR A 302 2.35 -10.07 10.19
N PHE A 303 3.44 -10.34 9.48
CA PHE A 303 4.59 -9.45 9.44
C PHE A 303 4.48 -8.43 8.30
N LEU A 304 4.78 -7.17 8.60
CA LEU A 304 5.21 -6.17 7.64
C LEU A 304 6.63 -5.76 8.03
N SER A 305 7.51 -5.55 7.05
CA SER A 305 8.93 -5.34 7.37
C SER A 305 9.63 -4.36 6.44
N THR A 306 10.69 -3.79 6.97
CA THR A 306 11.76 -3.13 6.22
C THR A 306 12.97 -4.06 6.14
N ARG A 307 14.15 -3.50 5.78
CA ARG A 307 15.43 -4.21 5.92
C ARG A 307 15.71 -4.58 7.37
N THR A 308 15.51 -3.66 8.31
CA THR A 308 16.05 -3.72 9.68
C THR A 308 15.01 -3.90 10.77
N LYS A 309 13.73 -3.85 10.45
CA LYS A 309 12.65 -3.90 11.43
C LYS A 309 11.41 -4.59 10.90
N THR A 310 10.82 -5.41 11.73
CA THR A 310 9.55 -6.11 11.47
C THR A 310 8.51 -5.73 12.51
N ILE A 311 7.28 -5.57 12.07
CA ILE A 311 6.10 -5.38 12.93
C ILE A 311 5.21 -6.61 12.77
N ASP A 312 4.91 -7.31 13.87
CA ASP A 312 3.85 -8.33 13.90
C ASP A 312 2.52 -7.65 14.20
N ILE A 313 1.69 -7.54 13.18
CA ILE A 313 0.39 -6.87 13.29
C ILE A 313 -0.55 -7.61 14.25
N ASN A 314 -0.38 -8.91 14.44
CA ASN A 314 -1.20 -9.68 15.39
C ASN A 314 -0.87 -9.36 16.84
N GLU A 315 0.37 -8.98 17.15
CA GLU A 315 0.88 -8.70 18.49
C GLU A 315 1.01 -7.19 18.78
N ALA A 316 0.97 -6.34 17.73
CA ALA A 316 1.09 -4.90 17.89
C ALA A 316 -0.10 -4.28 18.64
N GLU A 317 0.17 -3.21 19.37
CA GLU A 317 -0.88 -2.37 19.95
C GLU A 317 -1.79 -1.80 18.84
N LYS A 318 -3.10 -1.81 19.08
CA LYS A 318 -4.10 -1.36 18.11
C LYS A 318 -4.61 0.04 18.43
N PRO A 319 -4.83 0.83 17.40
CA PRO A 319 -4.56 0.57 15.98
C PRO A 319 -3.09 0.79 15.62
N VAL A 320 -2.59 0.03 14.65
CA VAL A 320 -1.28 0.32 14.03
C VAL A 320 -1.41 1.59 13.17
N ILE A 321 -0.65 2.61 13.49
CA ILE A 321 -0.74 3.92 12.80
C ILE A 321 0.07 3.93 11.52
N ILE A 322 -0.60 4.23 10.40
CA ILE A 322 0.01 4.52 9.10
C ILE A 322 0.02 6.04 8.93
N GLY A 323 1.20 6.65 8.93
CA GLY A 323 1.37 8.09 8.84
C GLY A 323 1.03 8.62 7.45
N GLU A 324 0.05 9.53 7.35
CA GLU A 324 -0.57 10.00 6.10
C GLU A 324 0.09 11.24 5.46
N ARG A 325 1.18 11.77 6.06
CA ARG A 325 1.65 13.12 5.70
C ARG A 325 2.59 13.17 4.49
N ILE A 326 3.11 12.03 4.02
CA ILE A 326 3.90 11.97 2.78
C ILE A 326 2.94 11.84 1.59
N ASN A 327 2.08 12.84 1.47
CA ASN A 327 1.10 12.98 0.40
C ASN A 327 1.07 14.44 -0.09
N PRO A 328 1.33 14.72 -1.37
CA PRO A 328 1.38 16.06 -1.94
C PRO A 328 0.00 16.72 -2.14
N THR A 329 -1.10 15.98 -1.97
CA THR A 329 -2.46 16.48 -2.18
C THR A 329 -2.70 17.71 -1.30
N ASN A 330 -3.15 18.83 -1.91
CA ASN A 330 -3.41 20.11 -1.27
C ASN A 330 -2.18 20.78 -0.58
N ARG A 331 -0.96 20.36 -0.86
CA ARG A 331 0.28 20.90 -0.28
C ARG A 331 1.16 21.56 -1.35
N LYS A 332 0.79 22.76 -1.79
CA LYS A 332 1.43 23.50 -2.91
C LYS A 332 2.97 23.60 -2.81
N LYS A 333 3.52 23.85 -1.61
CA LYS A 333 4.97 23.92 -1.40
C LYS A 333 5.61 22.56 -1.66
N PHE A 334 5.03 21.51 -1.12
CA PHE A 334 5.51 20.15 -1.29
C PHE A 334 5.45 19.70 -2.76
N GLN A 335 4.35 19.99 -3.47
CA GLN A 335 4.25 19.75 -4.91
C GLN A 335 5.35 20.47 -5.69
N ALA A 336 5.63 21.74 -5.37
CA ALA A 336 6.67 22.52 -6.04
C ALA A 336 8.10 21.96 -5.79
N GLU A 337 8.36 21.37 -4.64
CA GLU A 337 9.62 20.65 -4.35
C GLU A 337 9.72 19.37 -5.18
N LEU A 338 8.66 18.56 -5.20
CA LEU A 338 8.61 17.30 -5.96
C LEU A 338 8.77 17.53 -7.48
N LEU A 339 8.20 18.61 -8.03
CA LEU A 339 8.40 19.01 -9.43
C LEU A 339 9.86 19.29 -9.77
N LYS A 340 10.68 19.69 -8.79
CA LYS A 340 12.12 19.90 -8.91
C LYS A 340 12.95 18.64 -8.58
N GLY A 341 12.30 17.52 -8.28
CA GLY A 341 12.97 16.29 -7.81
C GLY A 341 13.56 16.40 -6.40
N ASN A 342 13.16 17.42 -5.62
CA ASN A 342 13.65 17.59 -4.24
C ASN A 342 12.79 16.80 -3.26
N LEU A 343 13.44 15.87 -2.52
CA LEU A 343 12.82 14.98 -1.56
C LEU A 343 13.10 15.38 -0.08
N SER A 344 13.55 16.60 0.18
CA SER A 344 13.86 17.05 1.56
C SER A 344 12.64 16.96 2.47
N THR A 345 11.48 17.48 2.02
CA THR A 345 10.22 17.38 2.78
C THR A 345 9.78 15.92 2.99
N VAL A 346 10.05 15.01 2.04
CA VAL A 346 9.76 13.57 2.20
C VAL A 346 10.54 12.99 3.38
N LYS A 347 11.84 13.28 3.47
CA LYS A 347 12.70 12.81 4.58
C LYS A 347 12.31 13.41 5.93
N ASP A 348 12.00 14.70 5.94
CA ASP A 348 11.60 15.39 7.17
C ASP A 348 10.25 14.89 7.69
N GLU A 349 9.27 14.71 6.81
CA GLU A 349 7.98 14.10 7.17
C GLU A 349 8.16 12.64 7.63
N ALA A 350 9.02 11.85 6.97
CA ALA A 350 9.28 10.48 7.39
C ALA A 350 9.83 10.42 8.82
N ARG A 351 10.85 11.23 9.13
CA ARG A 351 11.42 11.32 10.49
C ARG A 351 10.40 11.80 11.52
N SER A 352 9.70 12.89 11.19
CA SER A 352 8.74 13.53 12.09
C SER A 352 7.59 12.61 12.45
N GLN A 353 7.02 11.91 11.46
CA GLN A 353 5.91 10.99 11.69
C GLN A 353 6.34 9.76 12.51
N VAL A 354 7.52 9.18 12.22
CA VAL A 354 8.05 8.05 12.99
C VAL A 354 8.35 8.47 14.43
N TRP A 355 8.92 9.65 14.62
CA TRP A 355 9.15 10.21 15.96
C TRP A 355 7.84 10.39 16.74
N SER A 356 6.75 10.74 16.06
CA SER A 356 5.41 10.91 16.66
C SER A 356 4.61 9.60 16.74
N GLY A 357 5.24 8.45 16.54
CA GLY A 357 4.64 7.14 16.79
C GLY A 357 4.03 6.45 15.57
N ALA A 358 4.25 6.92 14.34
CA ALA A 358 3.86 6.16 13.14
C ALA A 358 4.58 4.82 13.09
N ASN A 359 3.81 3.76 12.91
CA ASN A 359 4.33 2.40 12.77
C ASN A 359 4.67 2.06 11.31
N LEU A 360 3.95 2.64 10.36
CA LEU A 360 4.15 2.60 8.91
C LEU A 360 4.06 4.02 8.35
N LEU A 361 4.54 4.20 7.11
CA LEU A 361 4.38 5.45 6.37
C LEU A 361 3.65 5.20 5.07
N ASP A 362 2.56 5.92 4.84
CA ASP A 362 1.89 5.99 3.54
C ASP A 362 2.67 6.95 2.64
N VAL A 363 3.01 6.48 1.43
CA VAL A 363 3.92 7.20 0.52
C VAL A 363 3.23 7.39 -0.82
N ASN A 364 2.81 8.62 -1.07
CA ASN A 364 2.21 9.07 -2.32
C ASN A 364 3.06 10.15 -3.00
N MET A 365 3.38 9.96 -4.27
CA MET A 365 4.18 10.89 -5.09
C MET A 365 3.44 11.39 -6.33
N GLY A 366 2.11 11.21 -6.38
CA GLY A 366 1.27 11.62 -7.52
C GLY A 366 1.18 13.14 -7.65
N VAL A 367 2.04 13.72 -8.47
CA VAL A 367 2.04 15.16 -8.82
C VAL A 367 1.94 15.31 -10.33
N PRO A 368 0.93 16.01 -10.83
CA PRO A 368 0.82 16.26 -12.27
C PRO A 368 2.08 16.92 -12.85
N GLY A 369 2.55 16.38 -13.97
CA GLY A 369 3.74 16.90 -14.66
C GLY A 369 5.09 16.33 -14.14
N THR A 370 5.05 15.32 -13.27
CA THR A 370 6.24 14.55 -12.86
C THR A 370 6.26 13.17 -13.52
N ASP A 371 7.46 12.57 -13.58
CA ASP A 371 7.62 11.14 -13.78
C ASP A 371 7.38 10.44 -12.42
N GLU A 372 6.15 10.02 -12.19
CA GLU A 372 5.75 9.39 -10.92
C GLU A 372 6.52 8.11 -10.63
N ILE A 373 6.87 7.32 -11.66
CA ILE A 373 7.63 6.07 -11.50
C ILE A 373 8.97 6.38 -10.86
N LYS A 374 9.74 7.27 -11.48
CA LYS A 374 11.06 7.66 -11.00
C LYS A 374 10.99 8.34 -9.64
N LEU A 375 10.01 9.20 -9.44
CA LEU A 375 9.85 9.96 -8.21
C LEU A 375 9.52 9.03 -7.03
N LEU A 376 8.61 8.08 -7.22
CA LEU A 376 8.19 7.13 -6.18
C LEU A 376 9.31 6.15 -5.82
N ILE A 377 10.08 5.64 -6.80
CA ILE A 377 11.26 4.81 -6.54
C ILE A 377 12.28 5.58 -5.68
N ASN A 378 12.59 6.81 -6.07
CA ASN A 378 13.54 7.66 -5.34
C ASN A 378 13.05 7.95 -3.92
N ALA A 379 11.75 8.24 -3.75
CA ALA A 379 11.15 8.46 -2.43
C ALA A 379 11.25 7.21 -1.55
N VAL A 380 10.91 6.03 -2.08
CA VAL A 380 11.04 4.74 -1.37
C VAL A 380 12.49 4.51 -0.92
N ASN A 381 13.46 4.67 -1.81
CA ASN A 381 14.87 4.49 -1.47
C ASN A 381 15.31 5.47 -0.38
N GLN A 382 14.98 6.76 -0.52
CA GLN A 382 15.34 7.79 0.47
C GLN A 382 14.67 7.59 1.83
N ILE A 383 13.43 7.15 1.87
CA ILE A 383 12.73 6.86 3.13
C ILE A 383 13.38 5.66 3.83
N GLN A 384 13.70 4.60 3.09
CA GLN A 384 14.33 3.39 3.64
C GLN A 384 15.74 3.63 4.19
N GLU A 385 16.45 4.67 3.70
CA GLU A 385 17.72 5.14 4.28
C GLU A 385 17.50 6.03 5.52
N THR A 386 16.33 6.66 5.62
CA THR A 386 16.06 7.68 6.63
C THR A 386 15.44 7.11 7.90
N VAL A 387 14.54 6.13 7.77
CA VAL A 387 13.75 5.52 8.87
C VAL A 387 13.58 4.02 8.68
N SER A 388 13.36 3.31 9.80
CA SER A 388 13.20 1.84 9.84
C SER A 388 11.75 1.45 10.17
N VAL A 389 10.78 1.90 9.33
CA VAL A 389 9.37 1.47 9.42
C VAL A 389 8.88 0.96 8.07
N PRO A 390 8.01 -0.07 8.02
CA PRO A 390 7.46 -0.57 6.76
C PRO A 390 6.70 0.52 6.00
N LEU A 391 6.66 0.40 4.67
CA LEU A 391 6.02 1.36 3.80
C LEU A 391 4.65 0.86 3.31
N CYS A 392 3.70 1.79 3.24
CA CYS A 392 2.45 1.67 2.54
C CYS A 392 2.59 2.46 1.24
N ILE A 393 2.59 1.79 0.10
CA ILE A 393 2.82 2.40 -1.21
C ILE A 393 1.49 2.80 -1.80
N ASP A 394 1.27 4.11 -1.90
CA ASP A 394 0.02 4.70 -2.41
C ASP A 394 0.22 5.28 -3.80
N SER A 395 -0.33 4.60 -4.80
CA SER A 395 -0.38 5.09 -6.18
C SER A 395 -1.55 4.48 -6.94
N SER A 396 -2.20 5.29 -7.75
CA SER A 396 -3.20 4.85 -8.73
C SER A 396 -2.57 4.40 -10.06
N ASN A 397 -1.29 4.72 -10.29
CA ASN A 397 -0.49 4.26 -11.42
C ASN A 397 0.11 2.89 -11.10
N SER A 398 -0.42 1.85 -11.73
CA SER A 398 0.02 0.47 -11.48
C SER A 398 1.50 0.22 -11.82
N GLY A 399 2.05 0.92 -12.83
CA GLY A 399 3.47 0.85 -13.17
C GLY A 399 4.35 1.47 -12.08
N ALA A 400 3.97 2.63 -11.56
CA ALA A 400 4.67 3.27 -10.44
C ALA A 400 4.58 2.41 -9.18
N LEU A 401 3.40 1.87 -8.89
CA LEU A 401 3.17 0.97 -7.77
C LEU A 401 4.06 -0.27 -7.84
N GLU A 402 4.09 -0.95 -8.99
CA GLU A 402 4.92 -2.15 -9.18
C GLU A 402 6.41 -1.86 -8.98
N GLN A 403 6.91 -0.79 -9.60
CA GLN A 403 8.31 -0.41 -9.48
C GLN A 403 8.69 -0.01 -8.05
N ALA A 404 7.82 0.67 -7.32
CA ALA A 404 8.04 1.03 -5.93
C ALA A 404 8.06 -0.19 -5.01
N VAL A 405 7.07 -1.09 -5.15
CA VAL A 405 6.97 -2.33 -4.37
C VAL A 405 8.17 -3.25 -4.63
N LYS A 406 8.63 -3.35 -5.89
CA LYS A 406 9.85 -4.06 -6.27
C LYS A 406 11.07 -3.55 -5.49
N ASN A 407 11.19 -2.23 -5.33
CA ASN A 407 12.31 -1.58 -4.65
C ASN A 407 12.20 -1.52 -3.12
N CYS A 408 11.08 -1.95 -2.54
CA CYS A 408 10.98 -2.08 -1.08
C CYS A 408 11.86 -3.23 -0.55
N ALA A 409 12.72 -2.90 0.39
CA ALA A 409 13.50 -3.87 1.17
C ALA A 409 12.63 -4.44 2.30
N GLY A 410 12.20 -5.70 2.18
CA GLY A 410 11.26 -6.32 3.09
C GLY A 410 9.85 -6.47 2.49
N ARG A 411 8.84 -6.54 3.36
CA ARG A 411 7.44 -6.76 2.97
C ARG A 411 6.60 -5.49 3.16
N PRO A 412 6.22 -4.78 2.07
CA PRO A 412 5.40 -3.58 2.12
C PRO A 412 3.89 -3.88 2.16
N LEU A 413 3.11 -2.81 2.36
CA LEU A 413 1.67 -2.75 2.17
C LEU A 413 1.37 -1.94 0.88
N ILE A 414 0.46 -2.40 0.05
CA ILE A 414 0.00 -1.69 -1.16
C ILE A 414 -1.29 -0.93 -0.83
N ASN A 415 -1.39 0.33 -1.23
CA ASN A 415 -2.56 1.18 -1.18
C ASN A 415 -2.87 1.65 -2.62
N SER A 416 -3.87 1.15 -3.32
CA SER A 416 -4.85 0.13 -3.00
C SER A 416 -5.43 -0.52 -4.27
N VAL A 417 -6.28 -1.51 -4.09
CA VAL A 417 -7.16 -2.06 -5.13
C VAL A 417 -8.61 -1.81 -4.73
N ASN A 418 -9.51 -1.77 -5.71
CA ASN A 418 -10.95 -1.76 -5.49
C ASN A 418 -11.66 -2.92 -6.22
N GLY A 419 -12.99 -2.95 -6.18
CA GLY A 419 -13.79 -4.00 -6.82
C GLY A 419 -13.93 -3.90 -8.35
N GLU A 420 -13.28 -2.94 -9.02
CA GLU A 420 -13.23 -2.83 -10.47
C GLU A 420 -12.41 -3.97 -11.09
N GLN A 421 -12.99 -4.64 -12.12
CA GLN A 421 -12.34 -5.79 -12.74
C GLN A 421 -10.94 -5.48 -13.23
N ALA A 422 -10.77 -4.38 -13.95
CA ALA A 422 -9.49 -3.97 -14.53
C ALA A 422 -8.40 -3.71 -13.47
N LYS A 423 -8.79 -3.21 -12.29
CA LYS A 423 -7.87 -3.00 -11.16
C LYS A 423 -7.48 -4.31 -10.50
N LEU A 424 -8.46 -5.22 -10.32
CA LEU A 424 -8.21 -6.55 -9.74
C LEU A 424 -7.23 -7.35 -10.61
N ASP A 425 -7.40 -7.32 -11.94
CA ASP A 425 -6.55 -8.07 -12.89
C ASP A 425 -5.09 -7.60 -12.90
N VAL A 426 -4.81 -6.36 -12.49
CA VAL A 426 -3.46 -5.80 -12.49
C VAL A 426 -2.82 -5.82 -11.09
N ILE A 427 -3.55 -5.36 -10.06
CA ILE A 427 -2.93 -5.10 -8.74
C ILE A 427 -2.75 -6.38 -7.92
N LEU A 428 -3.70 -7.35 -8.00
CA LEU A 428 -3.56 -8.60 -7.26
C LEU A 428 -2.34 -9.43 -7.69
N PRO A 429 -2.05 -9.59 -9.00
CA PRO A 429 -0.81 -10.21 -9.47
C PRO A 429 0.45 -9.53 -8.96
N ILE A 430 0.48 -8.18 -8.92
CA ILE A 430 1.61 -7.41 -8.36
C ILE A 430 1.80 -7.75 -6.87
N ALA A 431 0.72 -7.68 -6.08
CA ALA A 431 0.77 -8.02 -4.66
C ALA A 431 1.30 -9.44 -4.41
N LYS A 432 0.82 -10.41 -5.19
CA LYS A 432 1.29 -11.80 -5.12
C LYS A 432 2.75 -11.95 -5.53
N ARG A 433 3.14 -11.38 -6.67
CA ARG A 433 4.49 -11.48 -7.22
C ARG A 433 5.54 -11.02 -6.21
N TYR A 434 5.30 -9.87 -5.59
CA TYR A 434 6.25 -9.26 -4.66
C TYR A 434 5.99 -9.56 -3.18
N GLY A 435 5.04 -10.44 -2.87
CA GLY A 435 4.72 -10.84 -1.49
C GLY A 435 4.14 -9.71 -0.62
N ALA A 436 3.60 -8.65 -1.23
CA ALA A 436 3.06 -7.51 -0.51
C ALA A 436 1.70 -7.81 0.13
N ALA A 437 1.40 -7.15 1.26
CA ALA A 437 0.03 -7.03 1.73
C ALA A 437 -0.72 -5.96 0.92
N LEU A 438 -2.06 -6.01 0.89
CA LEU A 438 -2.86 -5.20 -0.04
C LEU A 438 -4.08 -4.61 0.65
N ILE A 439 -4.21 -3.28 0.64
CA ILE A 439 -5.44 -2.59 1.01
C ILE A 439 -6.46 -2.77 -0.12
N ALA A 440 -7.66 -3.19 0.27
CA ALA A 440 -8.78 -3.43 -0.63
C ALA A 440 -9.97 -2.53 -0.27
N LEU A 441 -10.24 -1.54 -1.11
CA LEU A 441 -11.35 -0.61 -0.97
C LEU A 441 -12.66 -1.31 -1.37
N THR A 442 -13.69 -1.20 -0.53
CA THR A 442 -15.00 -1.79 -0.81
C THR A 442 -15.88 -0.87 -1.66
N THR A 443 -15.33 -0.43 -2.79
CA THR A 443 -15.99 0.35 -3.85
C THR A 443 -15.80 -0.34 -5.20
N ASP A 444 -16.66 -0.07 -6.18
CA ASP A 444 -16.57 -0.57 -7.54
C ASP A 444 -16.99 0.50 -8.55
N ASP A 445 -17.27 0.11 -9.79
CA ASP A 445 -17.71 0.99 -10.88
C ASP A 445 -18.97 1.82 -10.54
N ASN A 446 -19.76 1.40 -9.53
CA ASN A 446 -20.97 2.10 -9.06
C ASN A 446 -20.68 3.05 -7.89
N GLY A 447 -19.43 3.18 -7.46
CA GLY A 447 -19.02 4.03 -6.37
C GLY A 447 -19.02 3.36 -4.99
N ILE A 448 -19.08 4.19 -3.94
CA ILE A 448 -19.08 3.73 -2.55
C ILE A 448 -20.50 3.27 -2.19
N PRO A 449 -20.72 1.97 -1.88
CA PRO A 449 -22.03 1.49 -1.52
C PRO A 449 -22.54 2.07 -0.20
N ALA A 450 -23.80 2.49 -0.17
CA ALA A 450 -24.39 3.09 1.01
C ALA A 450 -24.59 2.14 2.21
N THR A 451 -24.69 0.83 1.98
CA THR A 451 -25.00 -0.16 3.02
C THR A 451 -23.87 -1.13 3.28
N ALA A 452 -23.74 -1.60 4.52
CA ALA A 452 -22.78 -2.61 4.93
C ALA A 452 -22.86 -3.89 4.08
N GLU A 453 -24.07 -4.36 3.78
CA GLU A 453 -24.27 -5.58 2.97
C GLU A 453 -23.65 -5.46 1.58
N LYS A 454 -23.86 -4.32 0.90
CA LYS A 454 -23.29 -4.10 -0.43
C LYS A 454 -21.77 -4.00 -0.39
N ARG A 455 -21.21 -3.35 0.64
CA ARG A 455 -19.75 -3.28 0.86
C ARG A 455 -19.16 -4.68 1.08
N LEU A 456 -19.82 -5.52 1.87
CA LEU A 456 -19.42 -6.93 2.07
C LEU A 456 -19.51 -7.77 0.79
N LYS A 457 -20.46 -7.49 -0.11
CA LYS A 457 -20.52 -8.14 -1.43
C LYS A 457 -19.29 -7.82 -2.28
N ILE A 458 -18.82 -6.58 -2.26
CA ILE A 458 -17.58 -6.19 -2.95
C ILE A 458 -16.37 -6.86 -2.29
N ALA A 459 -16.30 -6.90 -0.95
CA ALA A 459 -15.26 -7.62 -0.25
C ALA A 459 -15.19 -9.11 -0.66
N ALA A 460 -16.34 -9.78 -0.74
CA ALA A 460 -16.43 -11.16 -1.22
C ALA A 460 -15.94 -11.31 -2.68
N LYS A 461 -16.29 -10.36 -3.57
CA LYS A 461 -15.79 -10.33 -4.96
C LYS A 461 -14.27 -10.26 -4.99
N ILE A 462 -13.67 -9.36 -4.20
CA ILE A 462 -12.20 -9.20 -4.13
C ILE A 462 -11.54 -10.48 -3.61
N LEU A 463 -12.07 -11.10 -2.55
CA LEU A 463 -11.53 -12.36 -2.01
C LEU A 463 -11.62 -13.52 -3.02
N ASN A 464 -12.71 -13.64 -3.76
CA ASN A 464 -12.82 -14.65 -4.82
C ASN A 464 -11.78 -14.45 -5.93
N PHE A 465 -11.42 -13.20 -6.19
CA PHE A 465 -10.33 -12.87 -7.12
C PHE A 465 -8.96 -13.22 -6.54
N ALA A 466 -8.72 -12.87 -5.27
CA ALA A 466 -7.49 -13.21 -4.56
C ALA A 466 -7.24 -14.73 -4.57
N ASP A 467 -8.27 -15.52 -4.25
CA ASP A 467 -8.20 -16.98 -4.28
C ASP A 467 -7.82 -17.52 -5.67
N ARG A 468 -8.43 -16.99 -6.74
CA ARG A 468 -8.10 -17.39 -8.13
C ARG A 468 -6.68 -17.03 -8.54
N CYS A 469 -6.18 -15.88 -8.10
CA CYS A 469 -4.78 -15.48 -8.31
C CYS A 469 -3.81 -16.25 -7.40
N GLY A 470 -4.31 -16.99 -6.38
CA GLY A 470 -3.50 -17.64 -5.36
C GLY A 470 -2.83 -16.65 -4.40
N LEU A 471 -3.44 -15.48 -4.17
CA LEU A 471 -3.06 -14.55 -3.11
C LEU A 471 -3.82 -14.94 -1.85
N GLU A 472 -3.11 -15.30 -0.78
CA GLU A 472 -3.75 -15.72 0.47
C GLU A 472 -4.60 -14.59 1.07
N ARG A 473 -5.82 -14.92 1.52
CA ARG A 473 -6.78 -13.95 2.09
C ARG A 473 -6.21 -13.16 3.26
N LYS A 474 -5.31 -13.75 4.07
CA LYS A 474 -4.62 -13.04 5.15
C LYS A 474 -3.83 -11.81 4.67
N ASN A 475 -3.47 -11.74 3.38
CA ASN A 475 -2.73 -10.61 2.81
C ASN A 475 -3.64 -9.43 2.45
N ILE A 476 -4.97 -9.60 2.53
CA ILE A 476 -5.95 -8.55 2.24
C ILE A 476 -6.28 -7.76 3.51
N VAL A 477 -6.24 -6.43 3.36
CA VAL A 477 -6.60 -5.46 4.40
C VAL A 477 -7.78 -4.64 3.87
N PHE A 478 -8.98 -4.85 4.40
CA PHE A 478 -10.17 -4.15 3.90
C PHE A 478 -10.28 -2.73 4.44
N ASP A 479 -10.54 -1.78 3.54
CA ASP A 479 -11.05 -0.45 3.85
C ASP A 479 -12.53 -0.39 3.46
N TYR A 480 -13.39 -0.27 4.47
CA TYR A 480 -14.83 -0.12 4.29
C TYR A 480 -15.26 1.32 4.05
N LEU A 481 -14.32 2.23 3.89
CA LEU A 481 -14.48 3.63 3.56
C LEU A 481 -15.43 4.39 4.51
N VAL A 482 -14.89 5.36 5.23
CA VAL A 482 -15.68 6.27 6.00
C VAL A 482 -15.89 7.58 5.23
N LEU A 483 -17.14 8.02 5.15
CA LEU A 483 -17.50 9.30 4.58
C LEU A 483 -17.62 10.36 5.68
N SER A 484 -17.57 11.63 5.29
CA SER A 484 -17.64 12.74 6.24
C SER A 484 -18.98 12.77 7.00
N ALA A 485 -18.89 12.99 8.30
CA ALA A 485 -20.06 13.19 9.16
C ALA A 485 -20.90 14.42 8.77
N SER A 486 -20.31 15.37 8.05
CA SER A 486 -21.01 16.56 7.56
C SER A 486 -21.92 16.30 6.37
N SER A 487 -21.55 15.36 5.50
CA SER A 487 -22.27 15.09 4.24
C SER A 487 -23.02 13.77 4.23
N SER A 488 -22.55 12.77 4.95
CA SER A 488 -23.09 11.41 4.92
C SER A 488 -23.11 10.75 6.31
N PRO A 489 -23.75 11.40 7.30
CA PRO A 489 -23.74 10.95 8.70
C PRO A 489 -24.34 9.54 8.88
N ASP A 490 -25.32 9.16 8.05
CA ASP A 490 -25.97 7.85 8.12
C ASP A 490 -25.01 6.70 7.74
N GLN A 491 -24.00 6.96 6.93
CA GLN A 491 -23.09 5.94 6.44
C GLN A 491 -21.99 5.57 7.42
N ILE A 492 -21.74 6.37 8.46
CA ILE A 492 -20.74 6.05 9.50
C ILE A 492 -21.11 4.76 10.22
N GLY A 493 -22.38 4.63 10.61
CA GLY A 493 -22.91 3.40 11.23
C GLY A 493 -22.79 2.17 10.32
N GLU A 494 -23.03 2.34 9.02
CA GLU A 494 -22.90 1.26 8.04
C GLU A 494 -21.42 0.84 7.84
N THR A 495 -20.47 1.79 7.88
CA THR A 495 -19.04 1.47 7.88
C THR A 495 -18.66 0.60 9.08
N LEU A 496 -19.01 1.02 10.30
CA LEU A 496 -18.71 0.26 11.52
C LEU A 496 -19.39 -1.12 11.54
N LYS A 497 -20.62 -1.22 11.01
CA LYS A 497 -21.34 -2.48 10.85
C LYS A 497 -20.64 -3.41 9.86
N ALA A 498 -20.22 -2.90 8.69
CA ALA A 498 -19.48 -3.68 7.70
C ALA A 498 -18.17 -4.21 8.28
N MET A 499 -17.43 -3.41 9.03
CA MET A 499 -16.18 -3.82 9.70
C MET A 499 -16.43 -4.96 10.70
N ARG A 500 -17.45 -4.85 11.56
CA ARG A 500 -17.81 -5.88 12.54
C ARG A 500 -18.17 -7.20 11.86
N GLU A 501 -19.02 -7.15 10.83
CA GLU A 501 -19.41 -8.35 10.07
C GLU A 501 -18.22 -8.93 9.29
N SER A 502 -17.35 -8.09 8.76
CA SER A 502 -16.12 -8.55 8.10
C SER A 502 -15.23 -9.36 9.04
N LYS A 503 -15.01 -8.89 10.27
CA LYS A 503 -14.23 -9.64 11.27
C LYS A 503 -14.85 -10.99 11.61
N ARG A 504 -16.17 -11.09 11.56
CA ARG A 504 -16.88 -12.35 11.77
C ARG A 504 -16.78 -13.31 10.59
N MET A 505 -16.90 -12.76 9.35
CA MET A 505 -16.91 -13.56 8.10
C MET A 505 -15.52 -13.91 7.60
N TYR A 506 -14.54 -13.03 7.79
CA TYR A 506 -13.18 -13.10 7.25
C TYR A 506 -12.16 -12.78 8.34
N PRO A 507 -12.08 -13.62 9.41
CA PRO A 507 -11.23 -13.33 10.58
C PRO A 507 -9.73 -13.28 10.27
N GLU A 508 -9.31 -13.90 9.17
CA GLU A 508 -7.95 -13.86 8.64
C GLU A 508 -7.57 -12.51 8.04
N CYS A 509 -8.54 -11.75 7.51
CA CYS A 509 -8.33 -10.43 6.92
C CYS A 509 -8.16 -9.34 7.98
N LYS A 510 -7.42 -8.31 7.63
CA LYS A 510 -7.22 -7.13 8.47
C LYS A 510 -8.14 -5.98 8.02
N LEU A 511 -8.28 -4.97 8.87
CA LEU A 511 -9.08 -3.78 8.62
C LEU A 511 -8.23 -2.51 8.70
N VAL A 512 -8.46 -1.59 7.78
CA VAL A 512 -7.86 -0.25 7.76
C VAL A 512 -8.94 0.80 7.53
N LEU A 513 -8.73 2.02 7.98
CA LEU A 513 -9.53 3.19 7.62
C LEU A 513 -8.65 4.44 7.49
N GLY A 514 -8.99 5.29 6.51
CA GLY A 514 -8.54 6.68 6.46
C GLY A 514 -9.36 7.53 7.43
N VAL A 515 -8.90 7.64 8.68
CA VAL A 515 -9.68 8.21 9.80
C VAL A 515 -10.01 9.69 9.57
N SER A 516 -9.10 10.45 8.99
CA SER A 516 -9.24 11.89 8.78
C SER A 516 -10.43 12.30 7.87
N ASN A 517 -10.97 11.35 7.10
CA ASN A 517 -12.10 11.59 6.20
C ASN A 517 -13.39 11.91 6.95
N VAL A 518 -13.60 11.28 8.12
CA VAL A 518 -14.84 11.42 8.88
C VAL A 518 -15.15 12.87 9.33
N SER A 519 -14.10 13.65 9.55
CA SER A 519 -14.20 15.02 10.06
C SER A 519 -14.10 16.10 8.98
N PHE A 520 -14.08 15.72 7.71
CA PHE A 520 -13.96 16.68 6.63
C PHE A 520 -15.09 17.72 6.66
N GLY A 521 -14.72 19.02 6.57
CA GLY A 521 -15.66 20.13 6.59
C GLY A 521 -16.22 20.51 7.96
N LEU A 522 -15.71 19.92 9.04
CA LEU A 522 -16.14 20.19 10.44
C LEU A 522 -15.03 20.90 11.24
N PRO A 523 -15.37 21.69 12.27
CA PRO A 523 -14.41 22.25 13.21
C PRO A 523 -13.88 21.17 14.17
N SER A 524 -12.80 21.48 14.91
CA SER A 524 -12.21 20.58 15.91
C SER A 524 -12.03 19.15 15.39
N ARG A 525 -11.49 19.03 14.17
CA ARG A 525 -11.34 17.76 13.45
C ARG A 525 -10.69 16.68 14.30
N GLN A 526 -9.69 17.04 15.09
CA GLN A 526 -8.98 16.13 15.98
C GLN A 526 -9.91 15.44 16.97
N THR A 527 -10.89 16.16 17.54
CA THR A 527 -11.89 15.61 18.48
C THR A 527 -12.76 14.56 17.81
N ILE A 528 -13.24 14.84 16.60
CA ILE A 528 -14.02 13.87 15.79
C ILE A 528 -13.17 12.66 15.43
N ASN A 529 -11.95 12.88 14.89
CA ASN A 529 -11.05 11.83 14.46
C ASN A 529 -10.71 10.86 15.61
N SER A 530 -10.36 11.42 16.78
CA SER A 530 -10.00 10.62 17.94
C SER A 530 -11.20 9.80 18.46
N THR A 531 -12.38 10.44 18.60
CA THR A 531 -13.61 9.75 19.03
C THR A 531 -13.99 8.64 18.03
N PHE A 532 -13.92 8.92 16.72
CA PHE A 532 -14.21 7.92 15.70
C PHE A 532 -13.22 6.76 15.71
N LEU A 533 -11.93 7.04 15.90
CA LEU A 533 -10.89 6.01 15.96
C LEU A 533 -11.19 5.01 17.09
N LYS A 534 -11.58 5.50 18.28
CA LYS A 534 -11.99 4.64 19.40
C LYS A 534 -13.20 3.76 19.04
N MET A 535 -14.20 4.32 18.35
CA MET A 535 -15.36 3.55 17.88
C MET A 535 -14.95 2.47 16.87
N ALA A 536 -14.04 2.79 15.96
CA ALA A 536 -13.54 1.86 14.94
C ALA A 536 -12.68 0.72 15.55
N VAL A 537 -11.82 1.06 16.53
CA VAL A 537 -11.03 0.06 17.28
C VAL A 537 -11.95 -0.91 18.03
N ALA A 538 -13.03 -0.42 18.64
CA ALA A 538 -14.02 -1.24 19.34
C ALA A 538 -14.71 -2.28 18.42
N VAL A 539 -14.73 -2.08 17.11
CA VAL A 539 -15.27 -3.03 16.13
C VAL A 539 -14.19 -3.83 15.39
N GLY A 540 -12.90 -3.70 15.80
CA GLY A 540 -11.81 -4.54 15.32
C GLY A 540 -10.91 -3.92 14.27
N LEU A 541 -10.77 -2.59 14.21
CA LEU A 541 -9.79 -1.91 13.34
C LEU A 541 -8.37 -2.37 13.69
N ASP A 542 -7.59 -2.76 12.68
CA ASP A 542 -6.18 -3.14 12.83
C ASP A 542 -5.23 -1.98 12.52
N PHE A 543 -5.51 -1.21 11.46
CA PHE A 543 -4.70 -0.10 10.98
C PHE A 543 -5.51 1.20 10.88
N ALA A 544 -4.86 2.31 11.15
CA ALA A 544 -5.43 3.64 10.92
C ALA A 544 -4.48 4.46 10.04
N ILE A 545 -4.91 4.89 8.86
CA ILE A 545 -4.24 5.92 8.08
C ILE A 545 -4.64 7.25 8.73
N ALA A 546 -3.67 7.90 9.36
CA ALA A 546 -3.93 9.02 10.25
C ALA A 546 -2.69 9.89 10.44
N ASN A 547 -2.90 11.13 10.91
CA ASN A 547 -1.81 12.02 11.27
C ASN A 547 -1.25 11.67 12.66
N PRO A 548 -0.03 11.13 12.77
CA PRO A 548 0.52 10.70 14.06
C PRO A 548 0.82 11.87 15.03
N HIS A 549 0.77 13.12 14.57
CA HIS A 549 0.95 14.30 15.43
C HIS A 549 -0.33 14.69 16.19
N GLU A 550 -1.47 14.07 15.88
CA GLU A 550 -2.73 14.35 16.57
C GLU A 550 -2.79 13.64 17.93
N ASN A 551 -3.56 14.21 18.87
CA ASN A 551 -3.85 13.56 20.15
C ASN A 551 -5.01 12.57 19.97
N TRP A 552 -4.75 11.29 20.08
CA TRP A 552 -5.71 10.20 19.91
C TRP A 552 -6.44 9.77 21.18
N ASP A 553 -6.18 10.44 22.32
CA ASP A 553 -6.82 10.10 23.61
C ASP A 553 -8.15 10.79 23.87
N ILE A 554 -8.59 11.67 22.96
CA ILE A 554 -9.84 12.40 23.09
C ILE A 554 -11.01 11.45 22.87
N ASP A 555 -11.99 11.46 23.79
CA ASP A 555 -13.31 10.81 23.65
C ASP A 555 -14.38 11.82 24.06
N ASP A 556 -15.08 12.36 23.07
CA ASP A 556 -15.97 13.49 23.27
C ASP A 556 -17.42 13.10 23.03
N PRO A 557 -18.35 13.38 23.96
CA PRO A 557 -19.75 12.98 23.84
C PRO A 557 -20.51 13.72 22.72
N PHE A 558 -20.14 14.95 22.38
CA PHE A 558 -20.78 15.70 21.29
C PHE A 558 -20.30 15.12 19.94
N ALA A 559 -18.99 14.86 19.79
CA ALA A 559 -18.46 14.17 18.63
C ALA A 559 -19.09 12.77 18.48
N LYS A 560 -19.26 12.02 19.57
CA LYS A 560 -19.90 10.71 19.54
C LYS A 560 -21.35 10.78 19.08
N ASN A 561 -22.12 11.73 19.58
CA ASN A 561 -23.51 11.93 19.16
C ASN A 561 -23.62 12.33 17.69
N LEU A 562 -22.66 13.12 17.18
CA LEU A 562 -22.54 13.45 15.78
C LEU A 562 -22.27 12.19 14.94
N LEU A 563 -21.26 11.40 15.32
CA LEU A 563 -20.84 10.17 14.63
C LEU A 563 -21.90 9.06 14.64
N GLU A 564 -22.74 9.01 15.70
CA GLU A 564 -23.90 8.12 15.81
C GLU A 564 -25.15 8.67 15.11
N ASN A 565 -25.03 9.80 14.40
CA ASN A 565 -26.13 10.49 13.71
C ASN A 565 -27.31 10.86 14.63
N LYS A 566 -27.05 11.08 15.94
CA LYS A 566 -27.99 11.58 16.92
C LYS A 566 -28.11 13.10 16.91
N ASP A 567 -27.05 13.79 16.53
CA ASP A 567 -26.99 15.24 16.33
C ASP A 567 -27.21 15.55 14.84
N LYS A 568 -28.50 15.67 14.46
CA LYS A 568 -28.89 15.95 13.08
C LYS A 568 -28.38 17.31 12.62
N GLY A 569 -27.69 17.34 11.48
CA GLY A 569 -27.08 18.55 10.91
C GLY A 569 -25.91 19.11 11.73
N ALA A 570 -25.36 18.35 12.66
CA ALA A 570 -24.23 18.75 13.50
C ALA A 570 -24.51 19.98 14.38
N VAL A 571 -25.78 20.28 14.71
CA VAL A 571 -26.20 21.53 15.37
C VAL A 571 -25.57 21.70 16.74
N LYS A 572 -25.68 20.66 17.60
CA LYS A 572 -25.13 20.71 18.98
C LYS A 572 -23.59 20.72 18.95
N TYR A 573 -22.99 19.92 18.04
CA TYR A 573 -21.55 19.90 17.85
C TYR A 573 -21.02 21.27 17.46
N MET A 574 -21.69 21.93 16.49
CA MET A 574 -21.34 23.28 16.05
C MET A 574 -21.54 24.33 17.15
N GLU A 575 -22.58 24.22 17.96
CA GLU A 575 -22.81 25.13 19.11
C GLU A 575 -21.66 25.07 20.12
N VAL A 576 -21.07 23.89 20.35
CA VAL A 576 -20.00 23.70 21.32
C VAL A 576 -18.63 24.13 20.75
N PHE A 577 -18.34 23.73 19.52
CA PHE A 577 -17.00 23.89 18.93
C PHE A 577 -16.82 25.09 17.99
N THR A 578 -17.88 25.88 17.77
CA THR A 578 -17.78 27.16 17.09
C THR A 578 -18.48 28.25 17.90
N SER A 579 -18.00 29.47 17.83
CA SER A 579 -18.65 30.63 18.47
C SER A 579 -19.92 31.08 17.72
N PHE A 580 -20.66 30.12 17.16
CA PHE A 580 -21.76 30.32 16.24
C PHE A 580 -22.92 31.16 16.86
N ARG A 581 -23.16 31.06 18.18
CA ARG A 581 -24.23 31.77 18.87
C ARG A 581 -23.87 33.17 19.41
N LYS A 582 -22.60 33.59 19.39
CA LYS A 582 -22.20 34.86 20.04
C LYS A 582 -22.46 36.13 19.22
N GLN A 583 -23.04 36.05 18.01
CA GLN A 583 -23.15 37.18 17.12
C GLN A 583 -24.57 37.76 16.89
N ILE A 584 -25.62 37.18 17.51
CA ILE A 584 -26.95 37.81 17.47
C ILE A 584 -27.51 37.84 18.89
N PRO A 585 -27.65 39.00 19.52
CA PRO A 585 -28.42 39.12 20.78
C PRO A 585 -29.89 38.72 20.51
N GLU A 586 -30.43 37.79 21.29
CA GLU A 586 -31.85 37.37 21.23
C GLU A 586 -32.83 38.56 21.33
N THR A 587 -32.35 39.73 21.75
CA THR A 587 -33.14 40.95 21.89
C THR A 587 -33.37 41.76 20.61
N GLU A 588 -32.66 41.45 19.48
CA GLU A 588 -32.86 42.19 18.21
C GLU A 588 -33.84 41.50 17.23
N THR A 589 -34.16 40.21 17.38
CA THR A 589 -35.02 39.48 16.43
C THR A 589 -36.50 39.90 16.52
N GLU A 590 -36.98 40.39 17.65
CA GLU A 590 -38.36 40.82 17.80
C GLU A 590 -38.68 42.20 17.16
N LYS A 591 -37.69 42.94 16.68
CA LYS A 591 -37.88 44.28 16.03
C LYS A 591 -37.44 44.35 14.56
N LEU A 592 -37.05 43.20 13.96
CA LEU A 592 -36.61 43.20 12.58
C LEU A 592 -37.78 43.20 11.60
N THR A 593 -37.64 43.93 10.49
CA THR A 593 -38.59 43.83 9.37
C THR A 593 -38.57 42.41 8.83
N THR A 594 -39.65 41.92 8.24
CA THR A 594 -39.81 40.56 7.72
C THR A 594 -38.69 40.17 6.73
N ASP A 595 -38.22 41.14 5.92
CA ASP A 595 -37.09 41.01 5.00
C ASP A 595 -35.78 40.70 5.73
N LYS A 596 -35.51 41.42 6.83
CA LYS A 596 -34.32 41.17 7.64
C LYS A 596 -34.40 39.82 8.39
N GLN A 597 -35.61 39.44 8.81
CA GLN A 597 -35.81 38.11 9.42
C GLN A 597 -35.51 37.00 8.45
N LEU A 598 -35.95 37.12 7.18
CA LEU A 598 -35.61 36.15 6.11
C LEU A 598 -34.09 36.08 5.84
N TYR A 599 -33.44 37.25 5.75
CA TYR A 599 -31.97 37.30 5.58
C TYR A 599 -31.24 36.54 6.68
N PHE A 600 -31.62 36.77 7.96
CA PHE A 600 -30.99 36.09 9.08
C PHE A 600 -31.36 34.58 9.17
N ALA A 601 -32.59 34.23 8.81
CA ALA A 601 -33.01 32.83 8.76
C ALA A 601 -32.16 32.04 7.75
N ILE A 602 -31.87 32.60 6.57
CA ILE A 602 -31.02 31.96 5.55
C ILE A 602 -29.55 31.97 5.98
N LEU A 603 -29.04 33.10 6.49
CA LEU A 603 -27.68 33.22 6.98
C LEU A 603 -27.35 32.14 8.05
N ASN A 604 -28.32 31.87 8.93
CA ASN A 604 -28.19 30.92 10.04
C ASN A 604 -28.64 29.49 9.67
N GLY A 605 -29.13 29.27 8.45
CA GLY A 605 -29.60 27.97 7.98
C GLY A 605 -30.87 27.48 8.69
N ASN A 606 -31.69 28.39 9.22
CA ASN A 606 -32.92 28.04 9.95
C ASN A 606 -34.10 27.87 8.97
N ARG A 607 -34.20 26.67 8.42
CA ARG A 607 -35.23 26.30 7.42
C ARG A 607 -36.66 26.45 7.98
N ASP A 608 -36.92 26.04 9.23
CA ASP A 608 -38.25 26.06 9.81
C ASP A 608 -38.80 27.49 9.94
N SER A 609 -37.97 28.48 10.29
CA SER A 609 -38.35 29.89 10.34
C SER A 609 -38.60 30.50 8.94
N VAL A 610 -37.97 29.96 7.87
CA VAL A 610 -38.14 30.47 6.51
C VAL A 610 -39.57 30.30 6.03
N ASP A 611 -40.22 29.17 6.33
CA ASP A 611 -41.60 28.87 5.90
C ASP A 611 -42.62 29.85 6.53
N ASP A 612 -42.44 30.14 7.81
CA ASP A 612 -43.31 31.10 8.55
C ASP A 612 -43.11 32.54 8.07
N ILE A 613 -41.86 32.95 7.86
CA ILE A 613 -41.51 34.31 7.41
C ILE A 613 -42.04 34.53 5.97
N LEU A 614 -41.92 33.55 5.10
CA LEU A 614 -42.41 33.65 3.73
C LEU A 614 -43.92 33.73 3.65
N SER A 615 -44.62 32.99 4.52
CA SER A 615 -46.05 33.08 4.65
C SER A 615 -46.50 34.52 5.01
N GLN A 616 -45.75 35.21 5.87
CA GLN A 616 -45.99 36.63 6.23
C GLN A 616 -45.65 37.58 5.07
N ILE A 617 -44.55 37.36 4.31
CA ILE A 617 -44.18 38.17 3.12
C ILE A 617 -45.28 38.05 2.05
N ILE A 618 -45.77 36.87 1.77
CA ILE A 618 -46.81 36.63 0.80
C ILE A 618 -48.15 37.26 1.23
N ALA A 619 -48.48 37.15 2.52
CA ALA A 619 -49.71 37.73 3.09
C ALA A 619 -49.68 39.27 3.18
N SER A 620 -48.50 39.88 3.22
CA SER A 620 -48.33 41.35 3.29
C SER A 620 -48.71 42.12 2.03
N GLY A 621 -49.01 41.41 0.93
CA GLY A 621 -49.40 42.04 -0.35
C GLY A 621 -48.23 42.63 -1.13
N ASP A 622 -47.01 42.12 -0.92
CA ASP A 622 -45.84 42.53 -1.68
C ASP A 622 -46.12 42.35 -3.17
N SER A 623 -45.85 43.40 -3.95
CA SER A 623 -46.11 43.44 -5.39
C SER A 623 -45.18 42.49 -6.18
N ASN A 624 -44.05 42.08 -5.58
CA ASN A 624 -43.14 41.11 -6.19
C ASN A 624 -42.39 40.30 -5.12
N PRO A 625 -43.03 39.31 -4.49
CA PRO A 625 -42.42 38.47 -3.46
C PRO A 625 -41.15 37.78 -3.93
N PHE A 626 -41.09 37.37 -5.21
CA PHE A 626 -39.90 36.73 -5.78
C PHE A 626 -38.67 37.63 -5.73
N ARG A 627 -38.82 38.90 -6.09
CA ARG A 627 -37.73 39.87 -6.05
C ARG A 627 -37.21 40.13 -4.63
N THR A 628 -38.12 40.24 -3.68
CA THR A 628 -37.81 40.44 -2.24
C THR A 628 -37.04 39.24 -1.68
N VAL A 629 -37.53 38.02 -1.94
CA VAL A 629 -36.87 36.79 -1.51
C VAL A 629 -35.53 36.63 -2.18
N ASN A 630 -35.44 36.81 -3.49
CA ASN A 630 -34.19 36.66 -4.24
C ASN A 630 -33.08 37.61 -3.72
N ASN A 631 -33.46 38.90 -3.47
CA ASN A 631 -32.48 39.86 -2.96
C ASN A 631 -31.94 39.51 -1.56
N ASN A 632 -32.80 39.03 -0.66
CA ASN A 632 -32.40 38.65 0.69
C ASN A 632 -31.61 37.34 0.72
N VAL A 633 -32.00 36.36 -0.09
CA VAL A 633 -31.28 35.08 -0.26
C VAL A 633 -29.87 35.36 -0.80
N LEU A 634 -29.74 36.14 -1.87
CA LEU A 634 -28.45 36.45 -2.47
C LEU A 634 -27.50 37.18 -1.51
N LYS A 635 -28.04 38.16 -0.73
CA LYS A 635 -27.25 38.85 0.29
C LYS A 635 -26.77 37.88 1.38
N ALA A 636 -27.64 37.02 1.89
CA ALA A 636 -27.29 36.07 2.93
C ALA A 636 -26.23 35.08 2.44
N LEU A 637 -26.40 34.49 1.26
CA LEU A 637 -25.47 33.52 0.70
C LEU A 637 -24.11 34.12 0.37
N ASN A 638 -24.03 35.40 -0.06
CA ASN A 638 -22.74 36.08 -0.24
C ASN A 638 -21.99 36.18 1.10
N VAL A 639 -22.66 36.55 2.19
CA VAL A 639 -22.07 36.64 3.53
C VAL A 639 -21.68 35.24 4.04
N VAL A 640 -22.47 34.20 3.74
CA VAL A 640 -22.10 32.81 4.02
C VAL A 640 -20.78 32.45 3.32
N GLY A 641 -20.61 32.84 2.04
CA GLY A 641 -19.37 32.63 1.30
C GLY A 641 -18.15 33.36 1.88
N GLU A 642 -18.32 34.64 2.27
CA GLU A 642 -17.27 35.41 2.95
C GLU A 642 -16.87 34.77 4.28
N LYS A 643 -17.83 34.34 5.09
CA LYS A 643 -17.60 33.66 6.37
C LYS A 643 -16.97 32.30 6.22
N PHE A 644 -17.24 31.60 5.14
CA PHE A 644 -16.55 30.36 4.79
C PHE A 644 -15.09 30.63 4.39
N ALA A 645 -14.85 31.62 3.56
CA ALA A 645 -13.49 32.00 3.15
C ALA A 645 -12.63 32.45 4.34
N SER A 646 -13.21 33.16 5.30
CA SER A 646 -12.55 33.57 6.56
C SER A 646 -12.43 32.46 7.59
N LYS A 647 -12.96 31.26 7.33
CA LYS A 647 -13.03 30.12 8.25
C LYS A 647 -13.87 30.36 9.52
N GLU A 648 -14.80 31.31 9.46
CA GLU A 648 -15.81 31.50 10.48
C GLU A 648 -16.99 30.52 10.33
N TYR A 649 -17.33 30.16 9.06
CA TYR A 649 -18.32 29.14 8.74
C TYR A 649 -17.61 27.87 8.21
N PHE A 650 -18.27 26.73 8.44
CA PHE A 650 -17.82 25.42 8.00
C PHE A 650 -18.87 24.79 7.07
N LEU A 651 -18.58 23.61 6.53
CA LEU A 651 -19.42 22.96 5.53
C LEU A 651 -20.89 22.77 5.98
N PRO A 652 -21.18 22.34 7.24
CA PRO A 652 -22.57 22.22 7.68
C PRO A 652 -23.38 23.53 7.60
N GLN A 653 -22.78 24.68 7.96
CA GLN A 653 -23.46 25.96 7.86
C GLN A 653 -23.79 26.33 6.43
N ILE A 654 -22.88 26.05 5.48
CA ILE A 654 -23.15 26.29 4.05
C ILE A 654 -24.32 25.43 3.59
N ILE A 655 -24.31 24.13 3.92
CA ILE A 655 -25.39 23.20 3.55
C ILE A 655 -26.73 23.66 4.15
N MET A 656 -26.76 24.02 5.42
CA MET A 656 -27.98 24.47 6.09
C MET A 656 -28.51 25.79 5.48
N SER A 657 -27.63 26.74 5.20
CA SER A 657 -28.00 28.01 4.55
C SER A 657 -28.49 27.79 3.12
N ALA A 658 -27.86 26.86 2.35
CA ALA A 658 -28.30 26.49 1.01
C ALA A 658 -29.68 25.81 1.03
N GLN A 659 -29.94 24.92 1.99
CA GLN A 659 -31.24 24.25 2.15
C GLN A 659 -32.33 25.25 2.55
N ALA A 660 -32.03 26.20 3.45
CA ALA A 660 -32.95 27.26 3.81
C ALA A 660 -33.30 28.15 2.60
N ALA A 661 -32.30 28.48 1.77
CA ALA A 661 -32.50 29.22 0.54
C ALA A 661 -33.32 28.45 -0.52
N GLN A 662 -33.07 27.14 -0.67
CA GLN A 662 -33.86 26.25 -1.55
C GLN A 662 -35.35 26.20 -1.10
N SER A 663 -35.62 26.08 0.21
CA SER A 663 -36.97 26.12 0.74
C SER A 663 -37.67 27.44 0.41
N ALA A 664 -36.95 28.57 0.58
CA ALA A 664 -37.47 29.88 0.24
C ALA A 664 -37.88 29.99 -1.25
N PHE A 665 -37.02 29.55 -2.16
CA PHE A 665 -37.34 29.57 -3.59
C PHE A 665 -38.48 28.63 -3.96
N ALA A 666 -38.51 27.43 -3.39
CA ALA A 666 -39.56 26.45 -3.66
C ALA A 666 -40.97 27.00 -3.31
N ILE A 667 -41.09 27.64 -2.15
CA ILE A 667 -42.35 28.22 -1.66
C ILE A 667 -42.81 29.38 -2.57
N VAL A 668 -41.88 30.30 -2.88
CA VAL A 668 -42.23 31.45 -3.75
C VAL A 668 -42.52 31.01 -5.18
N LYS A 669 -41.79 30.03 -5.70
CA LYS A 669 -42.04 29.45 -7.04
C LYS A 669 -43.43 28.78 -7.12
N ALA A 670 -43.89 28.16 -6.05
CA ALA A 670 -45.23 27.59 -5.95
C ALA A 670 -46.37 28.60 -5.95
N THR A 671 -46.09 29.85 -5.58
CA THR A 671 -47.09 30.95 -5.53
C THR A 671 -47.17 31.78 -6.83
N LEU A 672 -46.18 31.64 -7.75
CA LEU A 672 -46.15 32.32 -9.02
C LEU A 672 -47.04 31.61 -10.06
N LYS A 673 -47.72 32.43 -10.90
CA LYS A 673 -48.43 31.90 -12.11
C LYS A 673 -47.38 31.34 -13.08
N LYS A 674 -47.75 30.30 -13.84
CA LYS A 674 -46.86 29.50 -14.71
C LYS A 674 -46.02 30.31 -15.73
N ASP A 675 -46.40 31.57 -16.00
CA ASP A 675 -45.72 32.44 -16.99
C ASP A 675 -44.63 33.36 -16.39
N GLU A 676 -44.45 33.39 -15.08
CA GLU A 676 -43.49 34.28 -14.39
C GLU A 676 -42.31 33.60 -13.75
N ALA A 677 -42.25 32.26 -13.76
CA ALA A 677 -41.15 31.48 -13.20
C ALA A 677 -40.03 31.26 -14.23
N SER A 678 -39.28 32.31 -14.56
CA SER A 678 -38.05 32.13 -15.36
C SER A 678 -36.94 31.52 -14.46
N SER A 679 -36.52 30.30 -14.79
CA SER A 679 -35.29 29.72 -14.26
C SER A 679 -34.10 30.65 -14.61
N ALA A 680 -33.16 30.81 -13.68
CA ALA A 680 -31.94 31.59 -13.88
C ALA A 680 -31.04 30.97 -14.98
N GLY A 681 -31.36 29.81 -15.48
CA GLY A 681 -30.70 29.04 -16.54
C GLY A 681 -30.38 27.61 -16.10
N LYS A 682 -30.12 26.72 -17.07
CA LYS A 682 -29.79 25.32 -16.83
C LYS A 682 -28.30 25.12 -16.69
N ILE A 683 -27.85 24.29 -15.75
CA ILE A 683 -26.44 23.94 -15.52
C ILE A 683 -26.31 22.44 -15.38
N ILE A 684 -25.35 21.83 -16.07
CA ILE A 684 -24.95 20.44 -15.84
C ILE A 684 -23.83 20.43 -14.81
N ILE A 685 -23.89 19.52 -13.84
CA ILE A 685 -22.75 19.19 -12.98
C ILE A 685 -22.45 17.68 -13.07
N ALA A 686 -21.17 17.34 -13.08
CA ALA A 686 -20.72 15.95 -13.15
C ALA A 686 -19.36 15.77 -12.47
N THR A 687 -19.16 14.64 -11.82
CA THR A 687 -17.84 14.14 -11.49
C THR A 687 -17.35 13.28 -12.65
N VAL A 688 -16.16 13.61 -13.18
CA VAL A 688 -15.63 12.98 -14.40
C VAL A 688 -15.36 11.49 -14.26
N LYS A 689 -15.22 10.81 -15.40
CA LYS A 689 -14.96 9.37 -15.47
C LYS A 689 -13.78 8.95 -14.62
N GLY A 690 -13.93 7.82 -13.89
CA GLY A 690 -12.93 7.27 -12.98
C GLY A 690 -12.91 7.93 -11.59
N ASP A 691 -13.65 9.01 -11.37
CA ASP A 691 -13.73 9.70 -10.07
C ASP A 691 -15.09 9.44 -9.41
N MET A 692 -15.06 8.98 -8.16
CA MET A 692 -16.24 8.60 -7.39
C MET A 692 -16.59 9.60 -6.28
N HIS A 693 -15.85 10.70 -6.19
CA HIS A 693 -16.05 11.70 -5.14
C HIS A 693 -17.16 12.67 -5.53
N ASP A 694 -18.22 12.73 -4.75
CA ASP A 694 -19.41 13.53 -5.03
C ASP A 694 -19.62 14.74 -4.12
N ILE A 695 -18.97 14.79 -2.95
CA ILE A 695 -19.21 15.82 -1.93
C ILE A 695 -19.04 17.22 -2.50
N GLY A 696 -17.93 17.50 -3.17
CA GLY A 696 -17.64 18.81 -3.74
C GLY A 696 -18.66 19.21 -4.81
N LYS A 697 -19.03 18.29 -5.68
CA LYS A 697 -20.03 18.47 -6.73
C LYS A 697 -21.42 18.74 -6.14
N ASN A 698 -21.81 17.96 -5.13
CA ASN A 698 -23.14 18.10 -4.50
C ASN A 698 -23.28 19.45 -3.79
N ILE A 699 -22.21 19.95 -3.16
CA ILE A 699 -22.21 21.28 -2.56
C ILE A 699 -22.34 22.37 -3.63
N VAL A 700 -21.61 22.26 -4.74
CA VAL A 700 -21.74 23.20 -5.88
C VAL A 700 -23.16 23.18 -6.40
N GLY A 701 -23.75 22.00 -6.59
CA GLY A 701 -25.15 21.84 -7.03
C GLY A 701 -26.13 22.56 -6.09
N ALA A 702 -26.05 22.28 -4.78
CA ALA A 702 -26.92 22.89 -3.79
C ALA A 702 -26.79 24.42 -3.75
N VAL A 703 -25.59 24.95 -3.85
CA VAL A 703 -25.35 26.40 -3.92
C VAL A 703 -25.93 26.99 -5.20
N LEU A 704 -25.71 26.38 -6.37
CA LEU A 704 -26.28 26.85 -7.64
C LEU A 704 -27.80 26.84 -7.63
N GLU A 705 -28.44 25.78 -7.13
CA GLU A 705 -29.88 25.71 -6.96
C GLU A 705 -30.39 26.80 -6.03
N SER A 706 -29.67 27.11 -4.94
CA SER A 706 -30.03 28.18 -4.01
C SER A 706 -29.97 29.59 -4.65
N TYR A 707 -29.24 29.72 -5.78
CA TYR A 707 -29.24 30.94 -6.60
C TYR A 707 -30.29 30.93 -7.70
N GLY A 708 -31.17 29.95 -7.74
CA GLY A 708 -32.29 29.86 -8.67
C GLY A 708 -31.96 29.20 -10.01
N PHE A 709 -30.78 28.55 -10.15
CA PHE A 709 -30.42 27.78 -11.34
C PHE A 709 -31.09 26.40 -11.35
N ASP A 710 -31.39 25.89 -12.54
CA ASP A 710 -31.90 24.55 -12.76
C ASP A 710 -30.72 23.60 -12.95
N VAL A 711 -30.33 22.89 -11.88
CA VAL A 711 -29.12 22.05 -11.87
C VAL A 711 -29.48 20.62 -12.29
N ILE A 712 -28.80 20.13 -13.32
CA ILE A 712 -28.87 18.76 -13.81
C ILE A 712 -27.62 18.04 -13.30
N ASP A 713 -27.76 17.27 -12.24
CA ASP A 713 -26.69 16.47 -11.67
C ASP A 713 -26.61 15.12 -12.41
N MET A 714 -25.54 14.90 -13.15
CA MET A 714 -25.30 13.64 -13.84
C MET A 714 -24.64 12.56 -12.97
N GLY A 715 -24.32 12.88 -11.71
CA GLY A 715 -23.71 11.93 -10.78
C GLY A 715 -22.18 11.89 -10.84
N VAL A 716 -21.63 10.71 -10.52
CA VAL A 716 -20.18 10.44 -10.46
C VAL A 716 -19.76 9.48 -11.55
N ASN A 717 -18.47 9.41 -11.85
CA ASN A 717 -17.90 8.50 -12.88
C ASN A 717 -18.57 8.67 -14.26
N VAL A 718 -18.86 9.92 -14.62
CA VAL A 718 -19.63 10.21 -15.83
C VAL A 718 -18.73 10.20 -17.06
N ASP A 719 -19.09 9.41 -18.06
CA ASP A 719 -18.36 9.35 -19.33
C ASP A 719 -18.38 10.70 -20.06
N SER A 720 -17.23 11.10 -20.60
CA SER A 720 -17.04 12.40 -21.23
C SER A 720 -17.98 12.65 -22.41
N GLN A 721 -18.31 11.63 -23.19
CA GLN A 721 -19.26 11.74 -24.32
C GLN A 721 -20.70 11.95 -23.81
N SER A 722 -21.09 11.25 -22.76
CA SER A 722 -22.42 11.38 -22.14
C SER A 722 -22.70 12.80 -21.62
N ILE A 723 -21.68 13.49 -21.11
CA ILE A 723 -21.79 14.88 -20.66
C ILE A 723 -22.10 15.81 -21.87
N ILE A 724 -21.45 15.58 -23.00
CA ILE A 724 -21.64 16.40 -24.20
C ILE A 724 -22.98 16.09 -24.87
N ASP A 725 -23.41 14.83 -24.89
CA ASP A 725 -24.70 14.42 -25.43
C ASP A 725 -25.86 15.07 -24.64
N GLU A 726 -25.74 15.10 -23.31
CA GLU A 726 -26.72 15.77 -22.46
C GLU A 726 -26.70 17.30 -22.66
N ALA A 727 -25.50 17.88 -22.79
CA ALA A 727 -25.37 19.32 -23.09
C ALA A 727 -26.02 19.71 -24.44
N HIS A 728 -25.97 18.84 -25.45
CA HIS A 728 -26.67 19.05 -26.71
C HIS A 728 -28.19 19.06 -26.56
N LYS A 729 -28.75 18.19 -25.70
CA LYS A 729 -30.20 18.08 -25.49
C LYS A 729 -30.79 19.28 -24.79
N ILE A 730 -30.10 19.78 -23.74
CA ILE A 730 -30.68 20.76 -22.83
C ILE A 730 -30.16 22.18 -23.01
N ASN A 731 -29.07 22.34 -23.78
CA ASN A 731 -28.38 23.61 -24.05
C ASN A 731 -28.10 24.42 -22.77
N PRO A 732 -27.28 23.89 -21.83
CA PRO A 732 -27.02 24.55 -20.56
C PRO A 732 -26.10 25.76 -20.73
N ILE A 733 -26.19 26.74 -19.84
CA ILE A 733 -25.31 27.91 -19.82
C ILE A 733 -23.89 27.54 -19.38
N ALA A 734 -23.76 26.53 -18.52
CA ALA A 734 -22.48 26.02 -18.05
C ALA A 734 -22.50 24.53 -17.77
N ILE A 735 -21.34 23.91 -17.87
CA ILE A 735 -21.03 22.55 -17.40
C ILE A 735 -20.00 22.68 -16.28
N GLY A 736 -20.32 22.23 -15.08
CA GLY A 736 -19.40 22.12 -13.94
C GLY A 736 -18.82 20.72 -13.86
N LEU A 737 -17.50 20.59 -13.95
CA LEU A 737 -16.78 19.34 -13.84
C LEU A 737 -16.00 19.27 -12.52
N SER A 738 -16.13 18.16 -11.81
CA SER A 738 -15.42 17.89 -10.55
C SER A 738 -14.44 16.74 -10.70
N ALA A 739 -13.23 16.90 -10.15
CA ALA A 739 -12.26 15.80 -9.96
C ALA A 739 -11.51 15.99 -8.65
N LEU A 740 -11.44 14.94 -7.84
CA LEU A 740 -10.67 14.95 -6.59
C LEU A 740 -9.27 14.33 -6.77
N MET A 741 -9.12 13.42 -7.72
CA MET A 741 -7.87 12.71 -7.97
C MET A 741 -7.11 13.30 -9.17
N THR A 742 -5.79 13.37 -9.06
CA THR A 742 -4.93 13.84 -10.17
C THR A 742 -5.03 12.96 -11.42
N THR A 743 -5.32 11.66 -11.22
CA THR A 743 -5.45 10.66 -12.28
C THR A 743 -6.73 10.80 -13.10
N THR A 744 -7.76 11.44 -12.55
CA THR A 744 -9.04 11.66 -13.24
C THR A 744 -9.14 13.05 -13.88
N MET A 745 -8.25 13.98 -13.53
CA MET A 745 -8.17 15.31 -14.14
C MET A 745 -8.07 15.29 -15.68
N PRO A 746 -7.32 14.38 -16.35
CA PRO A 746 -7.26 14.34 -17.81
C PRO A 746 -8.62 14.18 -18.48
N GLU A 747 -9.60 13.56 -17.82
CA GLU A 747 -10.97 13.41 -18.34
C GLU A 747 -11.69 14.76 -18.48
N MET A 748 -11.37 15.75 -17.63
CA MET A 748 -11.86 17.11 -17.84
C MET A 748 -11.39 17.69 -19.18
N GLY A 749 -10.12 17.45 -19.53
CA GLY A 749 -9.56 17.84 -20.82
C GLY A 749 -10.22 17.10 -22.00
N MET A 750 -10.66 15.86 -21.79
CA MET A 750 -11.41 15.12 -22.81
C MET A 750 -12.79 15.77 -23.05
N VAL A 751 -13.51 16.14 -21.98
CA VAL A 751 -14.81 16.84 -22.11
C VAL A 751 -14.64 18.16 -22.87
N VAL A 752 -13.60 18.95 -22.56
CA VAL A 752 -13.29 20.21 -23.29
C VAL A 752 -13.02 19.94 -24.76
N LYS A 753 -12.25 18.93 -25.11
CA LYS A 753 -11.98 18.54 -26.51
C LYS A 753 -13.25 18.11 -27.24
N LEU A 754 -14.06 17.27 -26.63
CA LEU A 754 -15.32 16.81 -27.20
C LEU A 754 -16.32 17.96 -27.40
N LYS A 755 -16.44 18.88 -26.41
CA LYS A 755 -17.23 20.10 -26.51
C LYS A 755 -16.82 20.93 -27.73
N ASN A 756 -15.51 21.16 -27.91
CA ASN A 756 -14.99 21.95 -29.00
C ASN A 756 -15.20 21.29 -30.37
N ALA A 757 -15.00 19.98 -30.46
CA ALA A 757 -15.26 19.17 -31.65
C ALA A 757 -16.75 19.19 -32.04
N ALA A 758 -17.63 19.07 -31.04
CA ALA A 758 -19.08 19.11 -31.23
C ALA A 758 -19.63 20.54 -31.37
N ARG A 759 -18.80 21.59 -31.25
CA ARG A 759 -19.17 23.02 -31.32
C ARG A 759 -20.30 23.41 -30.37
N VAL A 760 -20.30 22.83 -29.16
CA VAL A 760 -21.28 23.18 -28.12
C VAL A 760 -20.90 24.55 -27.52
N PRO A 761 -21.77 25.57 -27.51
CA PRO A 761 -21.43 26.90 -27.05
C PRO A 761 -21.29 27.07 -25.53
N THR A 762 -21.65 26.07 -24.79
CA THR A 762 -21.69 26.03 -23.32
C THR A 762 -20.32 26.28 -22.69
N LYS A 763 -20.27 26.99 -21.56
CA LYS A 763 -19.04 27.24 -20.79
C LYS A 763 -18.68 26.06 -19.90
N ILE A 764 -17.38 25.73 -19.79
CA ILE A 764 -16.89 24.68 -18.89
C ILE A 764 -16.19 25.32 -17.69
N ILE A 765 -16.66 24.94 -16.50
CA ILE A 765 -16.08 25.32 -15.21
C ILE A 765 -15.50 24.04 -14.61
N VAL A 766 -14.25 24.08 -14.19
CA VAL A 766 -13.59 22.93 -13.55
C VAL A 766 -13.24 23.25 -12.11
N GLY A 767 -13.39 22.26 -11.24
CA GLY A 767 -13.09 22.38 -9.81
C GLY A 767 -12.81 21.03 -9.16
N GLY A 768 -12.48 21.07 -7.88
CA GLY A 768 -12.11 19.89 -7.07
C GLY A 768 -10.71 20.00 -6.48
N ALA A 769 -10.43 19.20 -5.47
CA ALA A 769 -9.23 19.36 -4.63
C ALA A 769 -7.90 19.22 -5.39
N ALA A 770 -7.86 18.40 -6.43
CA ALA A 770 -6.67 18.20 -7.24
C ALA A 770 -6.52 19.26 -8.37
N VAL A 771 -7.62 19.92 -8.75
CA VAL A 771 -7.66 20.83 -9.89
C VAL A 771 -7.00 22.16 -9.54
N THR A 772 -6.23 22.73 -10.48
CA THR A 772 -5.58 24.02 -10.33
C THR A 772 -5.98 24.97 -11.44
N GLU A 773 -5.86 26.29 -11.21
CA GLU A 773 -6.10 27.29 -12.24
C GLU A 773 -5.17 27.12 -13.47
N LYS A 774 -3.92 26.69 -13.24
CA LYS A 774 -2.98 26.38 -14.29
C LYS A 774 -3.48 25.25 -15.18
N PHE A 775 -3.91 24.15 -14.58
CA PHE A 775 -4.47 23.01 -15.30
C PHE A 775 -5.74 23.39 -16.09
N ALA A 776 -6.66 24.17 -15.49
CA ALA A 776 -7.84 24.67 -16.19
C ALA A 776 -7.49 25.44 -17.48
N LYS A 777 -6.47 26.31 -17.41
CA LYS A 777 -5.95 27.04 -18.58
C LYS A 777 -5.30 26.11 -19.61
N GLU A 778 -4.53 25.10 -19.16
CA GLU A 778 -3.85 24.12 -20.03
C GLU A 778 -4.85 23.28 -20.84
N ILE A 779 -5.96 22.88 -20.24
CA ILE A 779 -7.00 22.11 -20.95
C ILE A 779 -7.98 22.99 -21.74
N GLY A 780 -7.90 24.30 -21.60
CA GLY A 780 -8.81 25.26 -22.26
C GLY A 780 -10.20 25.34 -21.65
N ALA A 781 -10.35 25.09 -20.35
CA ALA A 781 -11.59 25.35 -19.62
C ALA A 781 -11.88 26.85 -19.52
N ASP A 782 -13.15 27.24 -19.50
CA ASP A 782 -13.57 28.63 -19.47
C ASP A 782 -13.34 29.27 -18.09
N ALA A 783 -13.42 28.48 -17.01
CA ALA A 783 -13.14 28.94 -15.65
C ALA A 783 -12.63 27.82 -14.72
N TYR A 784 -11.93 28.22 -13.70
CA TYR A 784 -11.57 27.42 -12.53
C TYR A 784 -12.32 27.94 -11.31
N ALA A 785 -12.92 27.05 -10.54
CA ALA A 785 -13.56 27.40 -9.29
C ALA A 785 -12.89 26.60 -8.14
N ARG A 786 -12.39 27.29 -7.15
CA ARG A 786 -11.73 26.75 -5.98
C ARG A 786 -12.75 26.13 -4.99
N ASP A 787 -13.94 26.72 -4.97
CA ASP A 787 -15.05 26.34 -4.10
C ASP A 787 -16.40 26.61 -4.76
N ALA A 788 -17.47 26.22 -4.06
CA ALA A 788 -18.83 26.36 -4.57
C ALA A 788 -19.26 27.83 -4.75
N MET A 789 -18.73 28.75 -3.96
CA MET A 789 -19.07 30.17 -4.04
C MET A 789 -18.41 30.83 -5.25
N GLU A 790 -17.15 30.46 -5.57
CA GLU A 790 -16.48 30.91 -6.80
C GLU A 790 -17.19 30.36 -8.04
N ALA A 791 -17.61 29.08 -8.04
CA ALA A 791 -18.37 28.49 -9.13
C ALA A 791 -19.68 29.25 -9.38
N ALA A 792 -20.46 29.52 -8.35
CA ALA A 792 -21.69 30.28 -8.44
C ALA A 792 -21.46 31.73 -8.86
N GLY A 793 -20.40 32.36 -8.36
CA GLY A 793 -19.98 33.71 -8.75
C GLY A 793 -19.70 33.81 -10.25
N TYR A 794 -18.96 32.85 -10.82
CA TYR A 794 -18.67 32.80 -12.25
C TYR A 794 -19.94 32.60 -13.09
N VAL A 795 -20.80 31.65 -12.72
CA VAL A 795 -22.05 31.36 -13.44
C VAL A 795 -22.95 32.60 -13.49
N LYS A 796 -23.02 33.39 -12.41
CA LYS A 796 -23.76 34.67 -12.40
C LYS A 796 -23.26 35.67 -13.43
N THR A 797 -21.95 35.67 -13.74
CA THR A 797 -21.43 36.56 -14.77
C THR A 797 -21.90 36.19 -16.17
N LEU A 798 -22.23 34.92 -16.41
CA LEU A 798 -22.73 34.43 -17.71
C LEU A 798 -24.18 34.85 -17.98
N GLN A 799 -24.95 35.23 -16.96
CA GLN A 799 -26.32 35.75 -17.10
C GLN A 799 -26.37 37.22 -17.53
N LYS A 800 -25.30 37.99 -17.37
CA LYS A 800 -25.27 39.42 -17.63
C LYS A 800 -24.85 39.74 -19.08
N ASN A 801 -24.42 38.71 -19.84
CA ASN A 801 -24.06 38.82 -21.25
C ASN A 801 -25.08 38.04 -22.08
#